data_96db0f0cec07af66b958a4e5e03522ab
#
_entry.id   96db0f0cec07af66b958a4e5e03522ab
#
_cell.length_a   1.000
_cell.length_b   1.000
_cell.length_c   1.000
_cell.angle_alpha   90.00
_cell.angle_beta   90.00
_cell.angle_gamma   90.00
#
_symmetry.space_group_name_H-M   'P 1'
#
loop_
_entity.id
_entity.type
_entity.pdbx_description
1 polymer ?
#
loop_
_entity_poly.entity_id
_entity_poly.type
_entity_poly.pdbx_seq_one_letter_code
_entity_poly.pdbx_strand_id
1 'polypeptide(L)'
;MASEWGRKETIIWPPHAPIFTYGAMFLALIFTSFFTWERFRFSQSIIQQSYSGAYIRSEIGALFHRDEEYRLIYLGSVRRAPRLAVPSDFEAGETVVGNGRIIPVKLSEAALAQGFGFFYRGPEKSYVDASMYRWLRGTIFDGKGLFQIYELSLLEGLFTLAFMLYFAIPRDLQRFKEMKYGRRLKGPVMLSPKEFRRTVKGTGIGFKTTEMKTLMRVPVRNEAQHFQLLGDTGAGKTTLIMQVLRQIQGRGDSAIVYDPACEYIQRFYNRDRGDIVLNPLDARSPYWGPAEEMQRNAEADAIAASLYQPTTDQKDEFFHETPAQIFAHLLKQGPSPHQLAQWMASASEIEARVAGTEMEHYIGQKAGPQRQGVLSSLGLVAKSFRLLPTKEQAGNRVWSATSWAEHRKGWIFITSRPSERVALRPLHSLWIDLLVMRLLSKPQPNQKQVWFVIDELASLQRLPQLHTAVTENRKSKNPLVLGFQGKSQLEVIYGHLAEVMLSQPATKIFLRTTEPKAAEWVSNAIGKVEIERVKETKFDGTRSGKNFTLDRQIEPLVMDSEIEGLTDRHAYLKLGNNVVRFSFDYLDLPHHAPEFIPRNLPEDELSYDPRTLEKRKPQAGTETKSKPVGVPSKAQIIPPVVAPNAQNLHENVPPDADESLRAPESEAALAMEELVAPAEGADGDDDNRAQIEKGLVIGGF
;
A
#
# COMPACT_ATOMS: atom_id res chain seq x y z
N MET A 1 -16.71 27.51 8.66
CA MET A 1 -15.75 26.54 9.24
C MET A 1 -14.30 26.98 9.03
N ALA A 2 -13.98 28.24 9.29
CA ALA A 2 -12.63 28.79 9.08
C ALA A 2 -11.97 29.35 10.34
N SER A 3 -12.45 29.00 11.54
CA SER A 3 -11.98 29.60 12.80
C SER A 3 -11.28 28.66 13.77
N GLU A 4 -11.00 27.41 13.39
CA GLU A 4 -10.26 26.47 14.25
C GLU A 4 -8.76 26.33 13.93
N TRP A 5 -8.28 27.05 12.94
CA TRP A 5 -6.87 27.07 12.57
C TRP A 5 -6.13 28.13 13.39
N GLY A 6 -5.64 27.78 14.55
CA GLY A 6 -4.72 28.67 15.27
C GLY A 6 -4.77 28.70 16.79
N ARG A 7 -5.63 27.96 17.46
CA ARG A 7 -5.51 27.84 18.92
C ARG A 7 -4.38 26.88 19.28
N LYS A 8 -3.29 27.43 19.78
CA LYS A 8 -2.25 26.65 20.47
C LYS A 8 -2.83 26.22 21.80
N GLU A 9 -3.26 24.96 21.90
CA GLU A 9 -3.73 24.41 23.16
C GLU A 9 -2.52 24.15 24.07
N THR A 10 -2.48 24.82 25.22
CA THR A 10 -1.50 24.55 26.27
C THR A 10 -1.91 23.29 27.02
N ILE A 11 -1.02 22.30 27.03
CA ILE A 11 -1.25 21.04 27.73
C ILE A 11 -0.95 21.27 29.24
N ILE A 12 -1.96 21.13 30.09
CA ILE A 12 -1.86 21.36 31.54
C ILE A 12 -1.05 20.26 32.25
N TRP A 13 -1.00 19.05 31.69
CA TRP A 13 -0.30 17.91 32.31
C TRP A 13 1.00 17.57 31.58
N PRO A 14 2.07 17.16 32.32
CA PRO A 14 3.28 16.68 31.66
C PRO A 14 2.94 15.57 30.67
N PRO A 15 3.44 15.61 29.45
CA PRO A 15 3.09 14.64 28.42
C PRO A 15 3.44 13.19 28.79
N HIS A 16 4.41 13.02 29.70
CA HIS A 16 4.90 11.70 30.14
C HIS A 16 4.20 11.12 31.37
N ALA A 17 3.21 11.82 31.94
CA ALA A 17 2.49 11.30 33.11
C ALA A 17 1.52 10.17 32.71
N PRO A 18 1.56 9.00 33.38
CA PRO A 18 0.62 7.91 33.14
C PRO A 18 -0.72 8.17 33.81
N ILE A 19 -1.52 9.07 33.23
CA ILE A 19 -2.76 9.60 33.82
C ILE A 19 -3.79 8.51 34.08
N PHE A 20 -3.94 7.57 33.10
CA PHE A 20 -4.91 6.48 33.27
C PHE A 20 -4.49 5.51 34.37
N THR A 21 -3.18 5.25 34.51
CA THR A 21 -2.64 4.41 35.59
C THR A 21 -2.85 5.08 36.96
N TYR A 22 -2.58 6.38 37.09
CA TYR A 22 -2.85 7.12 38.33
C TYR A 22 -4.35 7.16 38.65
N GLY A 23 -5.19 7.38 37.65
CA GLY A 23 -6.65 7.32 37.82
C GLY A 23 -7.12 5.93 38.25
N ALA A 24 -6.57 4.87 37.73
CA ALA A 24 -6.86 3.50 38.12
C ALA A 24 -6.45 3.22 39.58
N MET A 25 -5.25 3.68 39.98
CA MET A 25 -4.79 3.56 41.35
C MET A 25 -5.70 4.33 42.34
N PHE A 26 -6.08 5.56 41.99
CA PHE A 26 -6.96 6.37 42.81
C PHE A 26 -8.35 5.73 42.96
N LEU A 27 -8.94 5.25 41.88
CA LEU A 27 -10.24 4.56 41.92
C LEU A 27 -10.15 3.24 42.72
N ALA A 28 -9.09 2.46 42.54
CA ALA A 28 -8.87 1.24 43.30
C ALA A 28 -8.77 1.53 44.81
N LEU A 29 -8.12 2.64 45.20
CA LEU A 29 -8.06 3.08 46.61
C LEU A 29 -9.47 3.37 47.16
N ILE A 30 -10.30 4.07 46.37
CA ILE A 30 -11.68 4.36 46.73
C ILE A 30 -12.48 3.06 46.92
N PHE A 31 -12.38 2.12 45.99
CA PHE A 31 -13.06 0.83 46.07
C PHE A 31 -12.57 0.01 47.27
N THR A 32 -11.25 -0.06 47.49
CA THR A 32 -10.70 -0.73 48.66
C THR A 32 -11.21 -0.12 49.96
N SER A 33 -11.25 1.20 50.02
CA SER A 33 -11.83 1.91 51.18
C SER A 33 -13.31 1.62 51.37
N PHE A 34 -14.07 1.52 50.25
CA PHE A 34 -15.49 1.17 50.29
C PHE A 34 -15.70 -0.28 50.78
N PHE A 35 -14.98 -1.26 50.29
CA PHE A 35 -15.06 -2.65 50.72
C PHE A 35 -14.64 -2.81 52.19
N THR A 36 -13.62 -2.06 52.60
CA THR A 36 -13.19 -2.01 54.01
C THR A 36 -14.29 -1.43 54.90
N TRP A 37 -14.93 -0.34 54.46
CA TRP A 37 -16.05 0.27 55.18
C TRP A 37 -17.27 -0.65 55.23
N GLU A 38 -17.61 -1.30 54.12
CA GLU A 38 -18.71 -2.26 54.03
C GLU A 38 -18.50 -3.40 55.04
N ARG A 39 -17.29 -4.00 55.07
CA ARG A 39 -16.98 -5.08 56.03
C ARG A 39 -17.02 -4.56 57.48
N PHE A 40 -16.45 -3.40 57.71
CA PHE A 40 -16.53 -2.79 59.03
C PHE A 40 -18.00 -2.62 59.46
N ARG A 41 -18.85 -2.16 58.55
CA ARG A 41 -20.25 -1.84 58.86
C ARG A 41 -21.14 -3.08 58.99
N PHE A 42 -20.96 -4.08 58.17
CA PHE A 42 -21.89 -5.21 58.04
C PHE A 42 -21.34 -6.55 58.54
N SER A 43 -20.02 -6.76 58.54
CA SER A 43 -19.45 -8.06 58.95
C SER A 43 -18.93 -8.05 60.40
N GLN A 44 -18.65 -6.90 60.98
CA GLN A 44 -18.18 -6.79 62.37
C GLN A 44 -19.36 -6.60 63.28
N SER A 45 -19.30 -7.24 64.49
CA SER A 45 -20.27 -7.02 65.54
C SER A 45 -20.17 -5.57 66.05
N ILE A 46 -21.24 -5.06 66.62
CA ILE A 46 -21.29 -3.70 67.20
C ILE A 46 -20.14 -3.48 68.21
N ILE A 47 -19.85 -4.53 68.99
CA ILE A 47 -18.75 -4.51 69.97
C ILE A 47 -17.39 -4.39 69.27
N GLN A 48 -17.14 -5.20 68.22
CA GLN A 48 -15.93 -5.15 67.42
C GLN A 48 -15.77 -3.76 66.78
N GLN A 49 -16.84 -3.19 66.20
CA GLN A 49 -16.83 -1.85 65.62
C GLN A 49 -16.42 -0.78 66.66
N SER A 50 -16.95 -0.91 67.89
CA SER A 50 -16.67 0.05 68.95
C SER A 50 -15.21 0.00 69.45
N TYR A 51 -14.60 -1.20 69.43
CA TYR A 51 -13.20 -1.39 69.84
C TYR A 51 -12.18 -1.31 68.70
N SER A 52 -12.62 -1.20 67.44
CA SER A 52 -11.74 -1.17 66.28
C SER A 52 -10.65 -0.09 66.32
N GLY A 53 -11.02 1.13 66.82
CA GLY A 53 -10.07 2.22 66.94
C GLY A 53 -8.94 1.93 67.95
N ALA A 54 -9.30 1.35 69.12
CA ALA A 54 -8.33 0.92 70.10
C ALA A 54 -7.48 -0.23 69.62
N TYR A 55 -8.09 -1.17 68.88
CA TYR A 55 -7.40 -2.33 68.30
C TYR A 55 -6.35 -1.92 67.26
N ILE A 56 -6.72 -1.07 66.28
CA ILE A 56 -5.80 -0.52 65.29
C ILE A 56 -4.63 0.20 65.93
N ARG A 57 -4.94 1.09 66.93
CA ARG A 57 -3.92 1.88 67.61
C ARG A 57 -2.96 1.01 68.43
N SER A 58 -3.44 -0.01 69.15
CA SER A 58 -2.63 -0.91 69.96
C SER A 58 -1.82 -1.88 69.09
N GLU A 59 -2.33 -2.35 67.96
CA GLU A 59 -1.56 -3.17 67.00
C GLU A 59 -0.44 -2.38 66.35
N ILE A 60 -0.71 -1.14 65.89
CA ILE A 60 0.31 -0.25 65.37
C ILE A 60 1.32 0.12 66.49
N GLY A 61 0.86 0.41 67.70
CA GLY A 61 1.75 0.67 68.82
C GLY A 61 2.65 -0.50 69.16
N ALA A 62 2.13 -1.71 69.19
CA ALA A 62 2.87 -2.92 69.39
C ALA A 62 3.91 -3.20 68.29
N LEU A 63 3.58 -2.91 67.03
CA LEU A 63 4.51 -3.05 65.88
C LEU A 63 5.68 -2.07 65.97
N PHE A 64 5.43 -0.85 66.42
CA PHE A 64 6.45 0.19 66.54
C PHE A 64 7.07 0.27 67.94
N HIS A 65 6.84 -0.74 68.82
CA HIS A 65 7.36 -0.84 70.16
C HIS A 65 7.04 0.43 71.01
N ARG A 66 5.83 0.94 70.88
CA ARG A 66 5.35 2.07 71.62
C ARG A 66 4.68 1.58 72.89
N ASP A 67 4.99 2.21 74.01
CA ASP A 67 4.48 1.86 75.37
C ASP A 67 3.39 2.81 75.78
N GLU A 68 2.35 3.05 74.99
CA GLU A 68 1.18 3.81 75.49
C GLU A 68 0.39 2.94 76.45
N GLU A 69 0.03 3.54 77.58
CA GLU A 69 -0.82 2.89 78.61
C GLU A 69 -2.31 3.08 78.29
N TYR A 70 -3.03 1.96 78.30
CA TYR A 70 -4.49 1.91 78.20
C TYR A 70 -5.08 1.48 79.52
N ARG A 71 -6.02 2.26 80.06
CA ARG A 71 -6.84 1.86 81.23
C ARG A 71 -8.14 1.27 80.67
N LEU A 72 -8.35 0.00 80.87
CA LEU A 72 -9.57 -0.70 80.46
C LEU A 72 -10.48 -0.78 81.67
N ILE A 73 -11.59 -0.03 81.60
CA ILE A 73 -12.66 -0.19 82.51
C ILE A 73 -13.56 -1.26 82.03
N TYR A 74 -13.61 -2.41 82.70
CA TYR A 74 -14.42 -3.54 82.32
C TYR A 74 -15.89 -3.23 82.38
N LEU A 75 -16.52 -2.94 81.28
CA LEU A 75 -17.98 -2.78 81.13
C LEU A 75 -18.56 -4.11 80.70
N GLY A 76 -19.19 -4.84 81.60
CA GLY A 76 -19.92 -6.06 81.23
C GLY A 76 -21.08 -5.74 80.30
N SER A 77 -21.20 -6.44 79.15
CA SER A 77 -22.37 -6.32 78.33
C SER A 77 -23.48 -7.20 78.87
N VAL A 78 -24.62 -6.64 79.12
CA VAL A 78 -25.84 -7.42 79.50
C VAL A 78 -26.98 -7.06 78.56
N ARG A 79 -27.70 -8.06 78.13
CA ARG A 79 -28.87 -7.92 77.23
C ARG A 79 -30.05 -7.17 77.89
N ARG A 80 -30.01 -6.90 79.14
CA ARG A 80 -30.91 -5.99 79.89
C ARG A 80 -30.05 -5.43 80.99
N ALA A 81 -29.67 -4.17 80.90
CA ALA A 81 -29.00 -3.50 82.03
C ALA A 81 -29.89 -3.55 83.21
N PRO A 82 -29.49 -4.21 84.34
CA PRO A 82 -30.18 -3.93 85.60
C PRO A 82 -30.02 -2.44 85.84
N ARG A 83 -31.05 -1.80 86.37
CA ARG A 83 -31.04 -0.39 86.87
C ARG A 83 -30.04 -0.26 88.00
N LEU A 84 -28.79 -0.38 87.80
CA LEU A 84 -27.72 -0.09 88.71
C LEU A 84 -27.20 1.30 88.36
N ALA A 85 -27.21 2.18 89.39
CA ALA A 85 -26.68 3.51 89.29
C ALA A 85 -25.25 3.50 88.76
N VAL A 86 -25.13 3.87 87.52
CA VAL A 86 -23.82 4.23 86.90
C VAL A 86 -23.44 5.51 87.61
N PRO A 87 -22.20 5.63 88.15
CA PRO A 87 -21.74 6.90 88.66
C PRO A 87 -21.96 7.99 87.61
N SER A 88 -22.45 9.13 88.01
CA SER A 88 -22.87 10.26 87.19
C SER A 88 -21.78 10.81 86.27
N ASP A 89 -20.55 10.39 86.45
CA ASP A 89 -19.35 10.90 85.79
C ASP A 89 -18.86 9.91 84.71
N PHE A 90 -19.64 8.88 84.42
CA PHE A 90 -19.25 7.86 83.49
C PHE A 90 -20.06 7.93 82.19
N GLU A 91 -19.47 8.49 81.15
CA GLU A 91 -20.00 8.30 79.77
C GLU A 91 -19.81 6.90 79.39
N ALA A 92 -20.90 6.13 79.19
CA ALA A 92 -20.88 4.76 78.76
C ALA A 92 -20.09 4.60 77.45
N GLY A 93 -19.03 3.78 77.48
CA GLY A 93 -18.27 3.42 76.30
C GLY A 93 -16.96 4.14 76.12
N GLU A 94 -16.32 4.68 77.09
CA GLU A 94 -15.00 5.28 76.99
C GLU A 94 -13.90 4.41 77.57
N THR A 95 -12.82 4.24 76.77
CA THR A 95 -11.58 3.61 77.23
C THR A 95 -10.56 4.70 77.52
N VAL A 96 -10.09 4.81 78.73
CA VAL A 96 -9.10 5.80 79.14
C VAL A 96 -7.69 5.28 78.75
N VAL A 97 -7.01 6.03 77.92
CA VAL A 97 -5.62 5.76 77.54
C VAL A 97 -4.69 6.58 78.42
N GLY A 98 -3.52 6.04 78.80
CA GLY A 98 -2.47 6.79 79.44
C GLY A 98 -2.18 8.12 78.78
N ASN A 99 -1.67 9.10 79.48
CA ASN A 99 -1.53 10.52 79.11
C ASN A 99 -2.84 11.31 78.91
N GLY A 100 -3.96 10.87 79.47
CA GLY A 100 -5.22 11.61 79.45
C GLY A 100 -6.00 11.62 78.19
N ARG A 101 -5.59 10.79 77.22
CA ARG A 101 -6.36 10.57 75.94
C ARG A 101 -7.45 9.52 76.21
N ILE A 102 -8.68 9.88 75.91
CA ILE A 102 -9.85 9.01 75.99
C ILE A 102 -10.12 8.48 74.56
N ILE A 103 -10.20 7.17 74.43
CA ILE A 103 -10.68 6.53 73.18
C ILE A 103 -12.17 6.24 73.43
N PRO A 104 -13.07 6.97 72.76
CA PRO A 104 -14.48 6.74 72.92
C PRO A 104 -14.90 5.42 72.37
N VAL A 105 -15.52 4.59 73.18
CA VAL A 105 -16.22 3.37 72.75
C VAL A 105 -17.71 3.65 72.80
N LYS A 106 -18.24 4.15 71.67
CA LYS A 106 -19.68 4.51 71.62
C LYS A 106 -20.46 3.27 71.10
N LEU A 107 -21.45 2.87 71.89
CA LEU A 107 -22.48 1.99 71.40
C LEU A 107 -23.33 2.72 70.37
N SER A 108 -23.59 2.08 69.23
CA SER A 108 -24.51 2.62 68.22
C SER A 108 -25.94 2.69 68.86
N GLU A 109 -26.73 3.66 68.36
CA GLU A 109 -28.15 3.76 68.75
C GLU A 109 -28.91 2.45 68.51
N ALA A 110 -28.55 1.68 67.48
CA ALA A 110 -29.12 0.37 67.20
C ALA A 110 -28.81 -0.67 68.27
N ALA A 111 -27.65 -0.61 68.91
CA ALA A 111 -27.26 -1.51 69.99
C ALA A 111 -27.99 -1.15 71.33
N LEU A 112 -28.13 0.14 71.57
CA LEU A 112 -28.90 0.63 72.68
C LEU A 112 -30.38 0.25 72.55
N ALA A 113 -30.96 0.35 71.35
CA ALA A 113 -32.31 -0.07 71.04
C ALA A 113 -32.55 -1.58 71.23
N GLN A 114 -31.52 -2.39 71.02
CA GLN A 114 -31.54 -3.81 71.28
C GLN A 114 -31.34 -4.22 72.73
N GLY A 115 -31.23 -3.25 73.58
CA GLY A 115 -31.09 -3.45 75.04
C GLY A 115 -29.67 -3.83 75.47
N PHE A 116 -28.64 -3.54 74.68
CA PHE A 116 -27.26 -3.65 75.16
C PHE A 116 -26.91 -2.46 76.00
N GLY A 117 -26.34 -2.68 77.12
CA GLY A 117 -25.85 -1.67 78.02
C GLY A 117 -24.51 -2.11 78.60
N PHE A 118 -23.76 -1.10 79.10
CA PHE A 118 -22.50 -1.37 79.80
C PHE A 118 -22.74 -1.14 81.31
N PHE A 119 -22.10 -1.97 82.14
CA PHE A 119 -22.06 -1.74 83.56
C PHE A 119 -20.62 -1.99 84.06
N TYR A 120 -20.21 -1.25 85.01
CA TYR A 120 -18.89 -1.40 85.66
C TYR A 120 -18.83 -2.71 86.45
N ARG A 121 -17.77 -3.49 86.15
CA ARG A 121 -17.57 -4.77 86.80
C ARG A 121 -16.08 -4.98 87.14
N GLY A 122 -15.68 -4.64 88.26
CA GLY A 122 -14.38 -4.95 88.84
C GLY A 122 -13.33 -3.84 88.75
N PRO A 123 -12.10 -4.07 89.20
CA PRO A 123 -11.04 -3.06 89.23
C PRO A 123 -10.57 -2.67 87.85
N GLU A 124 -10.14 -1.45 87.72
CA GLU A 124 -9.44 -0.95 86.53
C GLU A 124 -8.18 -1.81 86.25
N LYS A 125 -8.01 -2.20 85.04
CA LYS A 125 -6.80 -2.85 84.55
C LYS A 125 -6.07 -1.95 83.57
N SER A 126 -4.76 -1.82 83.81
CA SER A 126 -3.88 -1.09 82.89
C SER A 126 -3.19 -2.05 81.97
N TYR A 127 -3.12 -1.69 80.67
CA TYR A 127 -2.44 -2.41 79.67
C TYR A 127 -1.54 -1.47 78.92
N VAL A 128 -0.37 -1.98 78.42
CA VAL A 128 0.45 -1.29 77.42
C VAL A 128 0.12 -1.83 75.99
N ASP A 129 0.48 -1.09 74.96
CA ASP A 129 0.11 -1.41 73.57
C ASP A 129 0.13 -2.91 73.24
N ALA A 130 1.23 -3.59 73.53
CA ALA A 130 1.37 -5.03 73.23
C ALA A 130 0.41 -5.94 74.06
N SER A 131 0.13 -5.58 75.31
CA SER A 131 -0.79 -6.35 76.18
C SER A 131 -2.26 -5.99 75.83
N MET A 132 -2.55 -4.75 75.52
CA MET A 132 -3.87 -4.32 75.05
C MET A 132 -4.23 -4.98 73.71
N TYR A 133 -3.30 -5.01 72.76
CA TYR A 133 -3.47 -5.70 71.49
C TYR A 133 -3.78 -7.20 71.70
N ARG A 134 -3.00 -7.89 72.55
CA ARG A 134 -3.20 -9.34 72.82
C ARG A 134 -4.55 -9.58 73.47
N TRP A 135 -4.97 -8.71 74.39
CA TRP A 135 -6.29 -8.81 75.03
C TRP A 135 -7.45 -8.59 74.06
N LEU A 136 -7.41 -7.50 73.28
CA LEU A 136 -8.43 -7.20 72.28
C LEU A 136 -8.52 -8.31 71.23
N ARG A 137 -7.39 -8.81 70.74
CA ARG A 137 -7.33 -9.89 69.77
C ARG A 137 -7.98 -11.18 70.31
N GLY A 138 -7.66 -11.58 71.52
CA GLY A 138 -8.18 -12.82 72.09
C GLY A 138 -9.65 -12.74 72.56
N THR A 139 -10.07 -11.58 73.04
CA THR A 139 -11.39 -11.43 73.70
C THR A 139 -12.46 -10.89 72.77
N ILE A 140 -12.14 -10.00 71.83
CA ILE A 140 -13.11 -9.28 71.03
C ILE A 140 -13.03 -9.67 69.54
N PHE A 141 -11.83 -9.91 69.03
CA PHE A 141 -11.61 -10.17 67.61
C PHE A 141 -11.33 -11.64 67.29
N ASP A 142 -11.75 -12.56 68.12
CA ASP A 142 -11.70 -14.02 67.92
C ASP A 142 -10.30 -14.54 67.47
N GLY A 143 -9.25 -13.94 68.01
CA GLY A 143 -7.88 -14.30 67.68
C GLY A 143 -7.37 -13.76 66.36
N LYS A 144 -8.16 -13.02 65.61
CA LYS A 144 -7.79 -12.45 64.29
C LYS A 144 -7.01 -11.17 64.41
N GLY A 145 -5.89 -11.03 63.69
CA GLY A 145 -5.19 -9.73 63.54
C GLY A 145 -5.87 -8.86 62.48
N LEU A 146 -5.50 -7.55 62.41
CA LEU A 146 -6.08 -6.60 61.48
C LEU A 146 -5.99 -7.10 60.03
N PHE A 147 -4.85 -7.67 59.66
CA PHE A 147 -4.67 -8.21 58.32
C PHE A 147 -5.71 -9.31 58.00
N GLN A 148 -5.93 -10.23 58.95
CA GLN A 148 -6.90 -11.32 58.77
C GLN A 148 -8.38 -10.85 58.73
N ILE A 149 -8.66 -9.73 59.45
CA ILE A 149 -10.00 -9.14 59.43
C ILE A 149 -10.32 -8.50 58.07
N TYR A 150 -9.33 -7.86 57.44
CA TYR A 150 -9.51 -7.08 56.21
C TYR A 150 -8.86 -7.71 54.98
N GLU A 151 -8.27 -8.93 55.11
CA GLU A 151 -7.57 -9.61 53.99
C GLU A 151 -8.45 -9.71 52.74
N LEU A 152 -9.72 -10.01 52.90
CA LEU A 152 -10.65 -10.15 51.78
C LEU A 152 -10.94 -8.80 51.11
N SER A 153 -11.06 -7.72 51.88
CA SER A 153 -11.21 -6.38 51.31
C SER A 153 -9.95 -5.91 50.58
N LEU A 154 -8.78 -6.30 51.07
CA LEU A 154 -7.52 -6.03 50.41
C LEU A 154 -7.40 -6.87 49.09
N LEU A 155 -7.83 -8.14 49.10
CA LEU A 155 -7.87 -8.96 47.89
C LEU A 155 -8.85 -8.40 46.85
N GLU A 156 -10.04 -7.99 47.26
CA GLU A 156 -11.03 -7.34 46.39
C GLU A 156 -10.49 -6.01 45.83
N GLY A 157 -9.79 -5.23 46.59
CA GLY A 157 -9.11 -4.01 46.19
C GLY A 157 -7.97 -4.30 45.21
N LEU A 158 -7.16 -5.33 45.47
CA LEU A 158 -6.08 -5.75 44.60
C LEU A 158 -6.61 -6.27 43.26
N PHE A 159 -7.68 -7.06 43.30
CA PHE A 159 -8.35 -7.54 42.05
C PHE A 159 -8.89 -6.35 41.25
N THR A 160 -9.55 -5.39 41.92
CA THR A 160 -10.06 -4.17 41.28
C THR A 160 -8.92 -3.36 40.65
N LEU A 161 -7.80 -3.22 41.37
CA LEU A 161 -6.58 -2.57 40.85
C LEU A 161 -6.05 -3.29 39.61
N ALA A 162 -5.88 -4.61 39.68
CA ALA A 162 -5.37 -5.41 38.57
C ALA A 162 -6.28 -5.30 37.33
N PHE A 163 -7.60 -5.38 37.55
CA PHE A 163 -8.59 -5.20 36.49
C PHE A 163 -8.51 -3.82 35.85
N MET A 164 -8.44 -2.75 36.63
CA MET A 164 -8.34 -1.39 36.13
C MET A 164 -7.01 -1.13 35.41
N LEU A 165 -5.89 -1.68 35.94
CA LEU A 165 -4.57 -1.55 35.30
C LEU A 165 -4.50 -2.27 33.97
N TYR A 166 -5.21 -3.39 33.79
CA TYR A 166 -5.31 -4.10 32.52
C TYR A 166 -5.83 -3.19 31.38
N PHE A 167 -6.73 -2.26 31.68
CA PHE A 167 -7.22 -1.27 30.70
C PHE A 167 -6.44 0.03 30.69
N ALA A 168 -5.87 0.45 31.81
CA ALA A 168 -5.17 1.71 31.95
C ALA A 168 -3.79 1.71 31.29
N ILE A 169 -3.00 0.64 31.52
CA ILE A 169 -1.64 0.53 30.99
C ILE A 169 -1.58 0.60 29.46
N PRO A 170 -2.41 -0.16 28.70
CA PRO A 170 -2.39 -0.05 27.24
C PRO A 170 -2.74 1.35 26.73
N ARG A 171 -3.67 2.06 27.40
CA ARG A 171 -4.04 3.43 27.03
C ARG A 171 -2.90 4.42 27.27
N ASP A 172 -2.20 4.32 28.41
CA ASP A 172 -1.03 5.17 28.66
C ASP A 172 0.12 4.85 27.69
N LEU A 173 0.36 3.58 27.37
CA LEU A 173 1.36 3.17 26.36
C LEU A 173 1.02 3.69 24.97
N GLN A 174 -0.27 3.64 24.57
CA GLN A 174 -0.71 4.23 23.32
C GLN A 174 -0.50 5.74 23.31
N ARG A 175 -0.89 6.43 24.39
CA ARG A 175 -0.67 7.86 24.54
C ARG A 175 0.80 8.25 24.47
N PHE A 176 1.69 7.49 25.11
CA PHE A 176 3.14 7.73 25.03
C PHE A 176 3.67 7.54 23.61
N LYS A 177 3.19 6.53 22.87
CA LYS A 177 3.53 6.33 21.45
C LYS A 177 3.05 7.53 20.62
N GLU A 178 1.80 7.96 20.80
CA GLU A 178 1.24 9.11 20.08
C GLU A 178 2.01 10.40 20.38
N MET A 179 2.45 10.61 21.62
CA MET A 179 3.28 11.76 21.99
C MET A 179 4.69 11.70 21.41
N LYS A 180 5.31 10.50 21.41
CA LYS A 180 6.68 10.31 20.92
C LYS A 180 6.77 10.37 19.41
N TYR A 181 5.83 9.73 18.70
CA TYR A 181 5.84 9.58 17.25
C TYR A 181 4.83 10.47 16.53
N GLY A 182 3.99 11.18 17.28
CA GLY A 182 2.90 11.99 16.77
C GLY A 182 1.58 11.20 16.66
N ARG A 183 0.48 11.92 16.83
CA ARG A 183 -0.88 11.41 16.65
C ARG A 183 -1.30 11.66 15.21
N ARG A 184 -1.61 10.59 14.46
CA ARG A 184 -2.15 10.72 13.12
C ARG A 184 -3.58 11.30 13.16
N LEU A 185 -3.81 12.39 12.44
CA LEU A 185 -5.12 13.02 12.31
C LEU A 185 -5.82 12.59 11.02
N LYS A 186 -5.14 12.69 9.88
CA LYS A 186 -5.69 12.37 8.54
C LYS A 186 -4.66 11.66 7.68
N GLY A 187 -5.10 11.11 6.56
CA GLY A 187 -4.24 10.44 5.56
C GLY A 187 -4.30 8.92 5.60
N PRO A 188 -3.43 8.24 4.87
CA PRO A 188 -3.36 6.78 4.83
C PRO A 188 -2.86 6.19 6.16
N VAL A 189 -3.20 4.92 6.40
CA VAL A 189 -2.86 4.18 7.63
C VAL A 189 -1.91 3.05 7.29
N MET A 190 -0.77 2.97 8.01
CA MET A 190 0.09 1.81 7.98
C MET A 190 -0.50 0.71 8.87
N LEU A 191 -0.78 -0.45 8.28
CA LEU A 191 -1.34 -1.61 8.94
C LEU A 191 -0.36 -2.78 8.88
N SER A 192 -0.36 -3.62 9.89
CA SER A 192 0.25 -4.94 9.78
C SER A 192 -0.60 -5.86 8.89
N PRO A 193 -0.05 -6.94 8.30
CA PRO A 193 -0.82 -7.90 7.51
C PRO A 193 -2.03 -8.47 8.25
N LYS A 194 -1.92 -8.68 9.56
CA LYS A 194 -3.02 -9.17 10.42
C LYS A 194 -4.13 -8.14 10.58
N GLU A 195 -3.78 -6.88 10.78
CA GLU A 195 -4.74 -5.77 10.90
C GLU A 195 -5.44 -5.52 9.57
N PHE A 196 -4.69 -5.51 8.45
CA PHE A 196 -5.27 -5.38 7.11
C PHE A 196 -6.35 -6.43 6.86
N ARG A 197 -6.06 -7.69 7.18
CA ARG A 197 -7.04 -8.79 7.03
C ARG A 197 -8.30 -8.58 7.87
N ARG A 198 -8.19 -7.98 9.06
CA ARG A 198 -9.34 -7.67 9.92
C ARG A 198 -10.16 -6.51 9.37
N THR A 199 -9.48 -5.50 8.84
CA THR A 199 -10.09 -4.27 8.32
C THR A 199 -10.66 -4.48 6.92
N VAL A 200 -9.88 -5.12 6.02
CA VAL A 200 -10.26 -5.40 4.64
C VAL A 200 -10.70 -6.86 4.55
N LYS A 201 -12.00 -7.11 4.68
CA LYS A 201 -12.59 -8.46 4.56
C LYS A 201 -12.60 -8.90 3.09
N GLY A 202 -11.43 -9.26 2.54
CA GLY A 202 -11.27 -9.66 1.14
C GLY A 202 -11.48 -11.17 0.93
N THR A 203 -12.08 -11.52 -0.21
CA THR A 203 -12.22 -12.91 -0.70
C THR A 203 -11.58 -13.10 -2.08
N GLY A 204 -11.05 -12.03 -2.67
CA GLY A 204 -10.39 -12.03 -3.95
C GLY A 204 -8.96 -12.59 -3.93
N ILE A 205 -8.15 -12.17 -4.90
CA ILE A 205 -6.71 -12.49 -4.97
C ILE A 205 -6.03 -12.06 -3.68
N GLY A 206 -5.13 -12.90 -3.20
CA GLY A 206 -4.37 -12.64 -1.99
C GLY A 206 -2.90 -12.94 -2.13
N PHE A 207 -2.12 -12.37 -1.22
CA PHE A 207 -0.68 -12.53 -1.17
C PHE A 207 -0.30 -13.31 0.10
N LYS A 208 0.54 -14.34 -0.06
CA LYS A 208 1.10 -15.09 1.04
C LYS A 208 2.25 -14.27 1.63
N THR A 209 2.16 -14.00 2.93
CA THR A 209 3.18 -13.25 3.66
C THR A 209 3.93 -14.18 4.61
N THR A 210 5.18 -13.86 4.94
CA THR A 210 5.98 -14.62 5.93
C THR A 210 5.35 -14.57 7.33
N GLU A 211 4.65 -13.49 7.65
CA GLU A 211 4.05 -13.25 8.97
C GLU A 211 2.73 -14.02 9.20
N MET A 212 2.12 -14.53 8.12
CA MET A 212 0.79 -15.15 8.19
C MET A 212 0.73 -16.47 7.44
N LYS A 213 0.13 -17.48 8.07
CA LYS A 213 -0.18 -18.76 7.39
C LYS A 213 -1.26 -18.62 6.31
N THR A 214 -2.14 -17.62 6.43
CA THR A 214 -3.26 -17.36 5.52
C THR A 214 -2.97 -16.20 4.59
N LEU A 215 -3.59 -16.20 3.40
CA LEU A 215 -3.43 -15.13 2.43
C LEU A 215 -3.98 -13.78 2.92
N MET A 216 -3.26 -12.70 2.66
CA MET A 216 -3.73 -11.33 2.76
C MET A 216 -4.51 -11.00 1.48
N ARG A 217 -5.85 -11.02 1.53
CA ARG A 217 -6.73 -10.94 0.37
C ARG A 217 -7.29 -9.54 0.14
N VAL A 218 -7.39 -9.15 -1.13
CA VAL A 218 -8.16 -7.98 -1.55
C VAL A 218 -9.63 -8.37 -1.79
N PRO A 219 -10.59 -7.43 -1.72
CA PRO A 219 -11.97 -7.72 -2.08
C PRO A 219 -12.11 -8.05 -3.58
N VAL A 220 -12.97 -9.01 -3.95
CA VAL A 220 -13.21 -9.40 -5.35
C VAL A 220 -13.61 -8.20 -6.22
N ARG A 221 -14.39 -7.26 -5.68
CA ARG A 221 -14.79 -6.05 -6.40
C ARG A 221 -13.60 -5.18 -6.85
N ASN A 222 -12.45 -5.28 -6.17
CA ASN A 222 -11.25 -4.53 -6.49
C ASN A 222 -10.38 -5.24 -7.54
N GLU A 223 -10.63 -6.51 -7.87
CA GLU A 223 -9.91 -7.20 -8.92
C GLU A 223 -10.12 -6.53 -10.29
N ALA A 224 -11.37 -6.21 -10.64
CA ALA A 224 -11.70 -5.47 -11.84
C ALA A 224 -11.25 -4.00 -11.84
N GLN A 225 -10.68 -3.52 -10.73
CA GLN A 225 -10.06 -2.20 -10.61
C GLN A 225 -8.55 -2.26 -10.75
N HIS A 226 -8.02 -3.38 -11.25
CA HIS A 226 -6.65 -3.60 -11.66
C HIS A 226 -5.61 -3.62 -10.53
N PHE A 227 -4.47 -4.22 -10.85
CA PHE A 227 -3.29 -4.32 -10.00
C PHE A 227 -2.09 -3.68 -10.70
N GLN A 228 -1.24 -3.07 -9.93
CA GLN A 228 0.02 -2.49 -10.37
C GLN A 228 1.15 -3.02 -9.49
N LEU A 229 2.24 -3.45 -10.11
CA LEU A 229 3.45 -3.92 -9.45
C LEU A 229 4.64 -3.12 -9.96
N LEU A 230 5.24 -2.32 -9.10
CA LEU A 230 6.49 -1.61 -9.40
C LEU A 230 7.62 -2.25 -8.61
N GLY A 231 8.76 -2.45 -9.24
CA GLY A 231 9.97 -2.89 -8.56
C GLY A 231 11.09 -3.26 -9.53
N ASP A 232 12.30 -3.09 -9.07
CA ASP A 232 13.51 -3.42 -9.81
C ASP A 232 13.62 -4.92 -10.11
N THR A 233 14.57 -5.27 -10.98
CA THR A 233 14.93 -6.67 -11.23
C THR A 233 15.43 -7.32 -9.93
N GLY A 234 14.93 -8.52 -9.63
CA GLY A 234 15.30 -9.26 -8.41
C GLY A 234 14.53 -8.86 -7.15
N ALA A 235 13.78 -7.76 -7.15
CA ALA A 235 13.01 -7.33 -5.97
C ALA A 235 11.89 -8.31 -5.56
N GLY A 236 11.48 -9.24 -6.45
CA GLY A 236 10.48 -10.28 -6.18
C GLY A 236 9.15 -10.13 -6.93
N LYS A 237 9.09 -9.28 -7.97
CA LYS A 237 7.90 -9.06 -8.80
C LYS A 237 7.35 -10.36 -9.38
N THR A 238 8.21 -11.17 -10.01
CA THR A 238 7.85 -12.48 -10.58
C THR A 238 7.20 -13.41 -9.56
N THR A 239 7.72 -13.45 -8.33
CA THR A 239 7.14 -14.27 -7.25
C THR A 239 5.70 -13.86 -6.91
N LEU A 240 5.42 -12.57 -6.84
CA LEU A 240 4.06 -12.07 -6.58
C LEU A 240 3.12 -12.37 -7.73
N ILE A 241 3.58 -12.21 -8.98
CA ILE A 241 2.81 -12.57 -10.17
C ILE A 241 2.51 -14.07 -10.19
N MET A 242 3.48 -14.94 -9.85
CA MET A 242 3.25 -16.38 -9.73
C MET A 242 2.18 -16.72 -8.67
N GLN A 243 2.15 -16.00 -7.53
CA GLN A 243 1.10 -16.18 -6.55
C GLN A 243 -0.29 -15.81 -7.10
N VAL A 244 -0.37 -14.78 -7.93
CA VAL A 244 -1.61 -14.36 -8.61
C VAL A 244 -2.02 -15.42 -9.63
N LEU A 245 -1.11 -15.83 -10.53
CA LEU A 245 -1.38 -16.83 -11.58
C LEU A 245 -1.85 -18.17 -10.99
N ARG A 246 -1.22 -18.63 -9.90
CA ARG A 246 -1.64 -19.86 -9.21
C ARG A 246 -3.09 -19.79 -8.72
N GLN A 247 -3.52 -18.64 -8.26
CA GLN A 247 -4.89 -18.45 -7.79
C GLN A 247 -5.88 -18.34 -8.96
N ILE A 248 -5.50 -17.68 -10.06
CA ILE A 248 -6.27 -17.64 -11.32
C ILE A 248 -6.47 -19.05 -11.85
N GLN A 249 -5.40 -19.85 -11.89
CA GLN A 249 -5.46 -21.27 -12.29
C GLN A 249 -6.40 -22.08 -11.38
N GLY A 250 -6.28 -21.90 -10.04
CA GLY A 250 -7.12 -22.62 -9.08
C GLY A 250 -8.60 -22.26 -9.14
N ARG A 251 -8.95 -21.06 -9.66
CA ARG A 251 -10.33 -20.61 -9.89
C ARG A 251 -10.89 -21.11 -11.23
N GLY A 252 -10.02 -21.56 -12.16
CA GLY A 252 -10.38 -21.91 -13.52
C GLY A 252 -10.69 -20.68 -14.39
N ASP A 253 -10.21 -19.49 -14.01
CA ASP A 253 -10.28 -18.28 -14.84
C ASP A 253 -9.30 -18.37 -16.01
N SER A 254 -9.54 -17.57 -17.05
CA SER A 254 -8.64 -17.48 -18.21
C SER A 254 -7.62 -16.35 -18.02
N ALA A 255 -6.44 -16.51 -18.61
CA ALA A 255 -5.39 -15.50 -18.53
C ALA A 255 -4.70 -15.28 -19.87
N ILE A 256 -4.31 -14.04 -20.13
CA ILE A 256 -3.40 -13.60 -21.17
C ILE A 256 -2.14 -13.14 -20.44
N VAL A 257 -1.05 -13.88 -20.65
CA VAL A 257 0.20 -13.69 -19.91
C VAL A 257 1.28 -13.22 -20.90
N TYR A 258 1.71 -11.99 -20.76
CA TYR A 258 2.91 -11.50 -21.43
C TYR A 258 4.14 -11.87 -20.61
N ASP A 259 4.91 -12.80 -21.13
CA ASP A 259 6.03 -13.48 -20.47
C ASP A 259 7.33 -13.31 -21.28
N PRO A 260 7.97 -12.13 -21.23
CA PRO A 260 9.15 -11.85 -22.04
C PRO A 260 10.40 -12.61 -21.59
N ALA A 261 10.34 -13.30 -20.46
CA ALA A 261 11.44 -14.11 -19.91
C ALA A 261 11.15 -15.62 -19.98
N CYS A 262 9.99 -16.04 -20.48
CA CYS A 262 9.54 -17.43 -20.52
C CYS A 262 9.48 -18.13 -19.14
N GLU A 263 9.33 -17.36 -18.04
CA GLU A 263 9.31 -17.91 -16.69
C GLU A 263 7.95 -18.52 -16.32
N TYR A 264 6.87 -17.90 -16.77
CA TYR A 264 5.50 -18.34 -16.43
C TYR A 264 5.04 -19.51 -17.29
N ILE A 265 5.43 -19.53 -18.59
CA ILE A 265 5.06 -20.61 -19.49
C ILE A 265 5.59 -21.96 -18.99
N GLN A 266 6.79 -22.00 -18.43
CA GLN A 266 7.37 -23.24 -17.89
C GLN A 266 6.54 -23.85 -16.77
N ARG A 267 5.87 -23.01 -15.98
CA ARG A 267 5.18 -23.41 -14.75
C ARG A 267 3.66 -23.52 -14.89
N PHE A 268 3.08 -22.83 -15.87
CA PHE A 268 1.61 -22.71 -15.96
C PHE A 268 1.03 -23.22 -17.27
N TYR A 269 1.84 -23.45 -18.31
CA TYR A 269 1.35 -23.95 -19.58
C TYR A 269 0.75 -25.36 -19.43
N ASN A 270 -0.46 -25.54 -19.95
CA ASN A 270 -1.17 -26.82 -19.96
C ASN A 270 -1.86 -27.03 -21.31
N ARG A 271 -1.38 -28.01 -22.07
CA ARG A 271 -1.93 -28.35 -23.38
C ARG A 271 -3.38 -28.83 -23.30
N ASP A 272 -3.72 -29.59 -22.26
CA ASP A 272 -5.05 -30.17 -22.11
C ASP A 272 -6.11 -29.11 -21.76
N ARG A 273 -5.70 -28.00 -21.14
CA ARG A 273 -6.54 -26.82 -20.93
C ARG A 273 -6.85 -26.10 -22.25
N GLY A 274 -6.08 -26.35 -23.29
CA GLY A 274 -6.18 -25.67 -24.58
C GLY A 274 -5.39 -24.37 -24.63
N ASP A 275 -4.26 -24.30 -23.93
CA ASP A 275 -3.41 -23.10 -23.89
C ASP A 275 -2.72 -22.85 -25.24
N ILE A 276 -2.55 -21.57 -25.52
CA ILE A 276 -2.00 -21.05 -26.77
C ILE A 276 -0.69 -20.33 -26.49
N VAL A 277 0.31 -20.60 -27.32
CA VAL A 277 1.60 -19.89 -27.27
C VAL A 277 1.69 -18.98 -28.49
N LEU A 278 1.77 -17.69 -28.29
CA LEU A 278 1.96 -16.68 -29.32
C LEU A 278 3.43 -16.24 -29.34
N ASN A 279 4.22 -17.03 -30.02
CA ASN A 279 5.61 -16.75 -30.35
C ASN A 279 5.89 -17.35 -31.71
N PRO A 280 6.08 -16.57 -32.80
CA PRO A 280 6.26 -17.08 -34.16
C PRO A 280 7.39 -18.07 -34.31
N LEU A 281 8.39 -18.02 -33.45
CA LEU A 281 9.57 -18.88 -33.49
C LEU A 281 9.41 -20.17 -32.68
N ASP A 282 8.30 -20.31 -31.94
CA ASP A 282 7.98 -21.50 -31.14
C ASP A 282 7.11 -22.47 -31.98
N ALA A 283 7.46 -23.74 -31.97
CA ALA A 283 6.72 -24.78 -32.67
C ALA A 283 5.27 -24.97 -32.18
N ARG A 284 4.94 -24.47 -30.99
CA ARG A 284 3.57 -24.49 -30.43
C ARG A 284 2.69 -23.38 -31.00
N SER A 285 3.27 -22.36 -31.68
CA SER A 285 2.54 -21.21 -32.20
C SER A 285 1.54 -21.63 -33.28
N PRO A 286 0.27 -21.21 -33.18
CA PRO A 286 -0.70 -21.41 -34.25
C PRO A 286 -0.46 -20.43 -35.41
N TYR A 287 -1.08 -20.70 -36.54
CA TYR A 287 -1.24 -19.74 -37.63
C TYR A 287 -2.15 -18.60 -37.14
N TRP A 288 -1.76 -17.36 -37.44
CA TRP A 288 -2.54 -16.16 -37.23
C TRP A 288 -2.37 -15.20 -38.42
N GLY A 289 -3.45 -14.52 -38.82
CA GLY A 289 -3.44 -13.51 -39.85
C GLY A 289 -4.23 -12.27 -39.45
N PRO A 290 -3.66 -11.06 -39.65
CA PRO A 290 -4.34 -9.81 -39.23
C PRO A 290 -5.59 -9.53 -40.07
N ALA A 291 -5.66 -10.00 -41.33
CA ALA A 291 -6.87 -9.85 -42.12
C ALA A 291 -8.04 -10.71 -41.61
N GLU A 292 -7.73 -11.86 -40.99
CA GLU A 292 -8.73 -12.76 -40.39
C GLU A 292 -9.31 -12.20 -39.09
N GLU A 293 -8.69 -11.17 -38.48
CA GLU A 293 -9.17 -10.51 -37.28
C GLU A 293 -10.24 -9.45 -37.59
N MET A 294 -10.29 -8.95 -38.82
CA MET A 294 -11.22 -7.88 -39.18
C MET A 294 -12.66 -8.38 -39.28
N GLN A 295 -13.53 -7.84 -38.47
CA GLN A 295 -14.99 -7.99 -38.62
C GLN A 295 -15.57 -6.92 -39.55
N ARG A 296 -14.94 -5.75 -39.57
CA ARG A 296 -15.34 -4.58 -40.38
C ARG A 296 -14.10 -3.87 -40.93
N ASN A 297 -14.22 -3.25 -42.09
CA ASN A 297 -13.13 -2.49 -42.70
C ASN A 297 -12.55 -1.38 -41.82
N ALA A 298 -13.39 -0.76 -40.98
CA ALA A 298 -12.96 0.27 -40.04
C ALA A 298 -11.97 -0.23 -38.98
N GLU A 299 -11.91 -1.55 -38.73
CA GLU A 299 -10.96 -2.13 -37.75
C GLU A 299 -9.55 -2.19 -38.30
N ALA A 300 -9.35 -2.11 -39.61
CA ALA A 300 -8.02 -2.04 -40.19
C ALA A 300 -7.22 -0.84 -39.70
N ASP A 301 -7.89 0.28 -39.50
CA ASP A 301 -7.27 1.52 -39.01
C ASP A 301 -6.87 1.37 -37.52
N ALA A 302 -7.67 0.68 -36.71
CA ALA A 302 -7.33 0.36 -35.32
C ALA A 302 -6.14 -0.62 -35.21
N ILE A 303 -6.10 -1.64 -36.09
CA ILE A 303 -4.98 -2.59 -36.18
C ILE A 303 -3.70 -1.85 -36.61
N ALA A 304 -3.79 -0.95 -37.58
CA ALA A 304 -2.69 -0.13 -38.05
C ALA A 304 -2.15 0.78 -36.91
N ALA A 305 -3.03 1.43 -36.16
CA ALA A 305 -2.67 2.28 -35.05
C ALA A 305 -1.91 1.52 -33.93
N SER A 306 -2.13 0.22 -33.75
CA SER A 306 -1.38 -0.61 -32.80
C SER A 306 0.05 -0.89 -33.24
N LEU A 307 0.34 -0.85 -34.54
CA LEU A 307 1.66 -1.10 -35.11
C LEU A 307 2.47 0.19 -35.34
N TYR A 308 1.80 1.24 -35.81
CA TYR A 308 2.41 2.54 -36.17
C TYR A 308 1.96 3.60 -35.15
N GLN A 309 2.75 3.74 -34.09
CA GLN A 309 2.40 4.63 -32.98
C GLN A 309 2.78 6.08 -33.26
N PRO A 310 1.96 7.06 -32.94
CA PRO A 310 2.36 8.47 -32.98
C PRO A 310 3.48 8.70 -31.99
N THR A 311 4.53 9.38 -32.44
CA THR A 311 5.59 9.91 -31.58
C THR A 311 5.15 11.19 -30.89
N THR A 312 5.84 11.57 -29.82
CA THR A 312 5.59 12.81 -29.05
C THR A 312 5.98 14.05 -29.88
N ASP A 313 6.81 13.88 -30.91
CA ASP A 313 7.26 14.94 -31.81
C ASP A 313 6.32 15.09 -33.01
N GLN A 314 5.66 16.24 -33.10
CA GLN A 314 4.78 16.59 -34.25
C GLN A 314 5.48 16.52 -35.62
N LYS A 315 6.82 16.64 -35.65
CA LYS A 315 7.59 16.54 -36.90
C LYS A 315 7.64 15.12 -37.49
N ASP A 316 7.45 14.09 -36.64
CA ASP A 316 7.52 12.69 -37.05
C ASP A 316 6.11 12.08 -37.28
N GLU A 317 5.05 12.83 -37.03
CA GLU A 317 3.65 12.36 -37.17
C GLU A 317 3.38 11.79 -38.55
N PHE A 318 3.86 12.46 -39.61
CA PHE A 318 3.76 12.00 -40.99
C PHE A 318 4.35 10.59 -41.21
N PHE A 319 5.51 10.29 -40.59
CA PHE A 319 6.18 9.00 -40.74
C PHE A 319 5.53 7.84 -39.95
N HIS A 320 4.52 8.14 -39.14
CA HIS A 320 3.70 7.17 -38.44
C HIS A 320 2.30 7.03 -39.04
N GLU A 321 1.64 8.15 -39.36
CA GLU A 321 0.28 8.14 -39.91
C GLU A 321 0.23 7.59 -41.34
N THR A 322 1.14 8.01 -42.20
CA THR A 322 1.15 7.55 -43.60
C THR A 322 1.39 6.06 -43.74
N PRO A 323 2.40 5.44 -43.08
CA PRO A 323 2.55 3.98 -43.07
C PRO A 323 1.33 3.27 -42.47
N ALA A 324 0.68 3.84 -41.42
CA ALA A 324 -0.52 3.26 -40.85
C ALA A 324 -1.69 3.20 -41.88
N GLN A 325 -1.91 4.29 -42.60
CA GLN A 325 -2.96 4.37 -43.61
C GLN A 325 -2.71 3.39 -44.75
N ILE A 326 -1.45 3.31 -45.24
CA ILE A 326 -1.06 2.35 -46.29
C ILE A 326 -1.25 0.90 -45.80
N PHE A 327 -0.79 0.62 -44.58
CA PHE A 327 -0.97 -0.70 -43.98
C PHE A 327 -2.45 -1.08 -43.89
N ALA A 328 -3.29 -0.18 -43.37
CA ALA A 328 -4.74 -0.38 -43.28
C ALA A 328 -5.38 -0.61 -44.65
N HIS A 329 -4.96 0.12 -45.67
CA HIS A 329 -5.42 -0.09 -47.03
C HIS A 329 -5.02 -1.47 -47.58
N LEU A 330 -3.76 -1.87 -47.39
CA LEU A 330 -3.29 -3.19 -47.82
C LEU A 330 -4.04 -4.30 -47.08
N LEU A 331 -4.30 -4.12 -45.80
CA LEU A 331 -4.98 -5.09 -44.94
C LEU A 331 -6.43 -5.34 -45.41
N LYS A 332 -7.15 -4.28 -45.84
CA LYS A 332 -8.51 -4.37 -46.38
C LYS A 332 -8.64 -5.24 -47.62
N GLN A 333 -7.52 -5.56 -48.32
CA GLN A 333 -7.49 -6.47 -49.46
C GLN A 333 -7.43 -7.96 -49.06
N GLY A 334 -7.38 -8.27 -47.75
CA GLY A 334 -7.45 -9.63 -47.22
C GLY A 334 -6.19 -10.49 -47.46
N PRO A 335 -4.96 -9.95 -47.36
CA PRO A 335 -3.74 -10.73 -47.63
C PRO A 335 -3.45 -11.73 -46.50
N SER A 336 -2.79 -12.83 -46.83
CA SER A 336 -2.12 -13.63 -45.82
C SER A 336 -0.96 -12.88 -45.20
N PRO A 337 -0.49 -13.23 -43.97
CA PRO A 337 0.62 -12.54 -43.34
C PRO A 337 1.88 -12.42 -44.19
N HIS A 338 2.23 -13.48 -44.90
CA HIS A 338 3.40 -13.50 -45.81
C HIS A 338 3.22 -12.61 -47.03
N GLN A 339 2.02 -12.61 -47.62
CA GLN A 339 1.69 -11.72 -48.73
C GLN A 339 1.76 -10.27 -48.29
N LEU A 340 1.18 -9.95 -47.12
CA LEU A 340 1.26 -8.61 -46.53
C LEU A 340 2.71 -8.18 -46.32
N ALA A 341 3.54 -9.06 -45.76
CA ALA A 341 4.96 -8.78 -45.54
C ALA A 341 5.72 -8.59 -46.87
N GLN A 342 5.39 -9.34 -47.92
CA GLN A 342 5.96 -9.14 -49.25
C GLN A 342 5.54 -7.79 -49.84
N TRP A 343 4.27 -7.46 -49.81
CA TRP A 343 3.77 -6.15 -50.26
C TRP A 343 4.46 -4.98 -49.58
N MET A 344 4.50 -5.02 -48.23
CA MET A 344 5.14 -3.95 -47.44
C MET A 344 6.67 -3.84 -47.70
N ALA A 345 7.33 -4.87 -48.14
CA ALA A 345 8.76 -4.88 -48.45
C ALA A 345 9.11 -4.43 -49.87
N SER A 346 8.12 -4.30 -50.76
CA SER A 346 8.31 -3.98 -52.16
C SER A 346 7.65 -2.66 -52.52
N ALA A 347 8.44 -1.66 -52.92
CA ALA A 347 7.93 -0.37 -53.34
C ALA A 347 6.96 -0.47 -54.54
N SER A 348 7.25 -1.33 -55.52
CA SER A 348 6.41 -1.55 -56.69
C SER A 348 5.06 -2.20 -56.34
N GLU A 349 5.06 -3.11 -55.35
CA GLU A 349 3.84 -3.75 -54.88
C GLU A 349 2.94 -2.73 -54.11
N ILE A 350 3.55 -1.87 -53.33
CA ILE A 350 2.80 -0.80 -52.63
C ILE A 350 2.21 0.18 -53.65
N GLU A 351 3.03 0.67 -54.60
CA GLU A 351 2.61 1.61 -55.67
C GLU A 351 1.41 1.05 -56.45
N ALA A 352 1.50 -0.21 -56.87
CA ALA A 352 0.43 -0.86 -57.61
C ALA A 352 -0.90 -0.95 -56.85
N ARG A 353 -0.84 -1.09 -55.51
CA ARG A 353 -2.04 -1.27 -54.67
C ARG A 353 -2.64 0.03 -54.16
N VAL A 354 -1.84 1.08 -54.08
CA VAL A 354 -2.32 2.42 -53.67
C VAL A 354 -2.67 3.28 -54.88
N ALA A 355 -2.40 2.85 -56.07
CA ALA A 355 -2.74 3.58 -57.30
C ALA A 355 -4.23 3.93 -57.36
N GLY A 356 -4.54 5.21 -57.66
CA GLY A 356 -5.89 5.72 -57.66
C GLY A 356 -6.47 6.03 -56.28
N THR A 357 -5.69 5.92 -55.21
CA THR A 357 -6.08 6.34 -53.84
C THR A 357 -5.36 7.62 -53.39
N GLU A 358 -5.80 8.22 -52.32
CA GLU A 358 -5.16 9.41 -51.73
C GLU A 358 -3.71 9.14 -51.32
N MET A 359 -3.36 7.87 -51.03
CA MET A 359 -2.03 7.45 -50.59
C MET A 359 -1.00 7.41 -51.74
N GLU A 360 -1.44 7.45 -52.99
CA GLU A 360 -0.55 7.50 -54.13
C GLU A 360 0.40 8.70 -54.07
N HIS A 361 -0.08 9.83 -53.55
CA HIS A 361 0.74 11.04 -53.45
C HIS A 361 1.94 10.88 -52.54
N TYR A 362 1.82 10.05 -51.48
CA TYR A 362 2.88 9.82 -50.47
C TYR A 362 3.96 8.83 -50.94
N ILE A 363 3.63 7.97 -51.88
CA ILE A 363 4.51 6.88 -52.36
C ILE A 363 5.06 7.15 -53.74
N GLY A 364 4.45 8.04 -54.53
CA GLY A 364 4.85 8.36 -55.86
C GLY A 364 6.33 8.73 -55.99
N GLN A 365 6.97 8.44 -57.15
CA GLN A 365 8.41 8.66 -57.39
C GLN A 365 8.87 10.11 -57.12
N LYS A 366 7.94 11.07 -57.17
CA LYS A 366 8.22 12.50 -56.89
C LYS A 366 8.38 12.83 -55.41
N ALA A 367 7.99 11.92 -54.49
CA ALA A 367 7.98 12.19 -53.04
C ALA A 367 9.38 12.08 -52.34
N GLY A 368 10.45 11.66 -53.06
CA GLY A 368 11.83 11.73 -52.63
C GLY A 368 12.12 11.12 -51.21
N PRO A 369 12.71 11.90 -50.31
CA PRO A 369 13.09 11.39 -48.98
C PRO A 369 11.91 10.92 -48.12
N GLN A 370 10.73 11.55 -48.23
CA GLN A 370 9.53 11.15 -47.53
C GLN A 370 9.09 9.74 -47.85
N ARG A 371 9.13 9.35 -49.15
CA ARG A 371 8.87 8.00 -49.65
C ARG A 371 9.75 6.96 -48.98
N GLN A 372 11.07 7.24 -48.86
CA GLN A 372 12.02 6.31 -48.24
C GLN A 372 11.72 6.11 -46.74
N GLY A 373 11.34 7.14 -46.02
CA GLY A 373 10.94 7.07 -44.62
C GLY A 373 9.71 6.17 -44.44
N VAL A 374 8.66 6.39 -45.24
CA VAL A 374 7.44 5.59 -45.22
C VAL A 374 7.73 4.11 -45.54
N LEU A 375 8.51 3.84 -46.60
CA LEU A 375 8.89 2.47 -47.00
C LEU A 375 9.74 1.80 -45.89
N SER A 376 10.64 2.53 -45.23
CA SER A 376 11.44 2.01 -44.14
C SER A 376 10.56 1.62 -42.94
N SER A 377 9.59 2.44 -42.58
CA SER A 377 8.64 2.16 -41.49
C SER A 377 7.79 0.91 -41.80
N LEU A 378 7.28 0.77 -43.02
CA LEU A 378 6.56 -0.45 -43.47
C LEU A 378 7.47 -1.69 -43.45
N GLY A 379 8.71 -1.54 -43.89
CA GLY A 379 9.70 -2.61 -43.92
C GLY A 379 10.08 -3.14 -42.53
N LEU A 380 10.09 -2.27 -41.50
CA LEU A 380 10.35 -2.70 -40.12
C LEU A 380 9.25 -3.66 -39.63
N VAL A 381 7.99 -3.31 -39.85
CA VAL A 381 6.86 -4.16 -39.46
C VAL A 381 6.81 -5.42 -40.29
N ALA A 382 7.10 -5.36 -41.61
CA ALA A 382 7.17 -6.50 -42.50
C ALA A 382 8.10 -7.60 -42.00
N LYS A 383 9.25 -7.23 -41.38
CA LYS A 383 10.19 -8.20 -40.80
C LYS A 383 9.52 -9.07 -39.75
N SER A 384 8.71 -8.51 -38.88
CA SER A 384 7.98 -9.26 -37.83
C SER A 384 6.95 -10.21 -38.42
N PHE A 385 6.24 -9.79 -39.48
CA PHE A 385 5.23 -10.61 -40.14
C PHE A 385 5.83 -11.78 -40.91
N ARG A 386 7.05 -11.67 -41.44
CA ARG A 386 7.77 -12.82 -42.10
C ARG A 386 8.03 -13.95 -41.12
N LEU A 387 8.16 -13.67 -39.83
CA LEU A 387 8.41 -14.68 -38.82
C LEU A 387 7.16 -15.51 -38.48
N LEU A 388 5.96 -15.10 -38.92
CA LEU A 388 4.72 -15.82 -38.62
C LEU A 388 4.71 -17.20 -39.35
N PRO A 389 4.15 -18.24 -38.70
CA PRO A 389 4.03 -19.55 -39.37
C PRO A 389 2.99 -19.52 -40.48
N THR A 390 3.23 -20.28 -41.56
CA THR A 390 2.18 -20.62 -42.52
C THR A 390 1.18 -21.61 -41.90
N LYS A 391 0.04 -21.82 -42.54
CA LYS A 391 -0.95 -22.81 -42.04
C LYS A 391 -0.36 -24.21 -41.95
N GLU A 392 0.47 -24.58 -42.92
CA GLU A 392 1.16 -25.88 -42.96
C GLU A 392 2.20 -26.00 -41.84
N GLN A 393 3.02 -24.96 -41.63
CA GLN A 393 4.03 -24.93 -40.57
C GLN A 393 3.38 -24.96 -39.17
N ALA A 394 2.21 -24.40 -39.02
CA ALA A 394 1.43 -24.45 -37.78
C ALA A 394 0.69 -25.78 -37.58
N GLY A 395 0.79 -26.75 -38.53
CA GLY A 395 0.04 -28.00 -38.49
C GLY A 395 -1.48 -27.76 -38.55
N ASN A 396 -1.91 -26.79 -39.35
CA ASN A 396 -3.31 -26.35 -39.51
C ASN A 396 -3.99 -25.85 -38.21
N ARG A 397 -3.22 -25.56 -37.16
CA ARG A 397 -3.75 -24.90 -35.97
C ARG A 397 -3.91 -23.42 -36.29
N VAL A 398 -5.14 -22.95 -36.21
CA VAL A 398 -5.49 -21.53 -36.45
C VAL A 398 -5.97 -20.91 -35.18
N TRP A 399 -5.55 -19.69 -34.94
CA TRP A 399 -6.00 -18.89 -33.81
C TRP A 399 -6.42 -17.49 -34.27
N SER A 400 -7.43 -16.93 -33.65
CA SER A 400 -7.75 -15.51 -33.75
C SER A 400 -8.15 -14.97 -32.38
N ALA A 401 -7.84 -13.70 -32.15
CA ALA A 401 -8.21 -12.99 -30.93
C ALA A 401 -9.73 -12.91 -30.80
N THR A 402 -10.43 -12.72 -31.90
CA THR A 402 -11.88 -12.66 -31.98
C THR A 402 -12.53 -13.95 -31.48
N SER A 403 -12.17 -15.10 -32.09
CA SER A 403 -12.73 -16.39 -31.71
C SER A 403 -12.36 -16.79 -30.28
N TRP A 404 -11.12 -16.49 -29.87
CA TRP A 404 -10.70 -16.79 -28.49
C TRP A 404 -11.46 -15.96 -27.47
N ALA A 405 -11.70 -14.67 -27.73
CA ALA A 405 -12.43 -13.78 -26.84
C ALA A 405 -13.90 -14.20 -26.62
N GLU A 406 -14.51 -14.86 -27.62
CA GLU A 406 -15.86 -15.43 -27.50
C GLU A 406 -15.89 -16.64 -26.59
N HIS A 407 -14.94 -17.57 -26.74
CA HIS A 407 -14.93 -18.83 -26.03
C HIS A 407 -14.19 -18.80 -24.69
N ARG A 408 -13.15 -17.94 -24.56
CA ARG A 408 -12.27 -17.75 -23.38
C ARG A 408 -11.72 -19.08 -22.85
N LYS A 409 -11.36 -20.01 -23.75
CA LYS A 409 -10.84 -21.32 -23.38
C LYS A 409 -9.32 -21.32 -23.38
N GLY A 410 -8.74 -21.85 -22.31
CA GLY A 410 -7.30 -21.90 -22.11
C GLY A 410 -6.69 -20.54 -21.77
N TRP A 411 -5.39 -20.54 -21.59
CA TRP A 411 -4.58 -19.34 -21.40
C TRP A 411 -3.82 -18.99 -22.68
N ILE A 412 -3.48 -17.71 -22.83
CA ILE A 412 -2.59 -17.25 -23.89
C ILE A 412 -1.26 -16.85 -23.25
N PHE A 413 -0.16 -17.41 -23.76
CA PHE A 413 1.19 -17.03 -23.41
C PHE A 413 1.83 -16.31 -24.58
N ILE A 414 2.17 -15.04 -24.40
CA ILE A 414 2.89 -14.21 -25.36
C ILE A 414 4.34 -14.16 -24.89
N THR A 415 5.23 -14.88 -25.57
CA THR A 415 6.59 -15.12 -25.10
C THR A 415 7.65 -14.68 -26.12
N SER A 416 8.86 -14.38 -25.64
CA SER A 416 10.03 -14.14 -26.47
C SER A 416 11.31 -14.48 -25.74
N ARG A 417 12.34 -14.86 -26.49
CA ARG A 417 13.69 -14.87 -25.93
C ARG A 417 14.31 -13.47 -26.02
N PRO A 418 15.27 -13.12 -25.16
CA PRO A 418 15.88 -11.79 -25.14
C PRO A 418 16.45 -11.36 -26.50
N SER A 419 17.08 -12.28 -27.23
CA SER A 419 17.67 -12.04 -28.57
C SER A 419 16.64 -11.71 -29.65
N GLU A 420 15.38 -12.14 -29.49
CA GLU A 420 14.32 -12.05 -30.49
C GLU A 420 13.28 -10.97 -30.16
N ARG A 421 13.32 -10.47 -28.93
CA ARG A 421 12.31 -9.55 -28.37
C ARG A 421 12.08 -8.33 -29.25
N VAL A 422 13.14 -7.72 -29.75
CA VAL A 422 13.04 -6.53 -30.60
C VAL A 422 12.29 -6.82 -31.89
N ALA A 423 12.56 -7.96 -32.55
CA ALA A 423 11.90 -8.36 -33.79
C ALA A 423 10.42 -8.72 -33.57
N LEU A 424 10.07 -9.29 -32.41
CA LEU A 424 8.72 -9.75 -32.10
C LEU A 424 7.86 -8.66 -31.43
N ARG A 425 8.48 -7.58 -30.95
CA ARG A 425 7.80 -6.51 -30.21
C ARG A 425 6.56 -5.93 -30.89
N PRO A 426 6.56 -5.66 -32.22
CA PRO A 426 5.35 -5.19 -32.92
C PRO A 426 4.19 -6.19 -32.85
N LEU A 427 4.47 -7.49 -33.06
CA LEU A 427 3.44 -8.54 -33.00
C LEU A 427 2.89 -8.72 -31.59
N HIS A 428 3.74 -8.74 -30.57
CA HIS A 428 3.32 -8.87 -29.18
C HIS A 428 2.40 -7.73 -28.77
N SER A 429 2.77 -6.51 -29.13
CA SER A 429 1.97 -5.32 -28.85
C SER A 429 0.62 -5.38 -29.57
N LEU A 430 0.63 -5.77 -30.86
CA LEU A 430 -0.58 -5.92 -31.63
C LEU A 430 -1.52 -6.98 -31.05
N TRP A 431 -1.02 -8.16 -30.68
CA TRP A 431 -1.86 -9.23 -30.12
C TRP A 431 -2.49 -8.84 -28.79
N ILE A 432 -1.74 -8.17 -27.90
CA ILE A 432 -2.28 -7.70 -26.64
C ILE A 432 -3.38 -6.65 -26.90
N ASP A 433 -3.12 -5.72 -27.81
CA ASP A 433 -4.04 -4.63 -28.09
C ASP A 433 -5.33 -5.13 -28.76
N LEU A 434 -5.21 -6.09 -29.70
CA LEU A 434 -6.37 -6.80 -30.27
C LEU A 434 -7.20 -7.52 -29.20
N LEU A 435 -6.54 -8.26 -28.31
CA LEU A 435 -7.21 -8.97 -27.23
C LEU A 435 -7.92 -8.00 -26.29
N VAL A 436 -7.29 -6.87 -25.96
CA VAL A 436 -7.93 -5.80 -25.18
C VAL A 436 -9.18 -5.30 -25.91
N MET A 437 -9.07 -4.97 -27.20
CA MET A 437 -10.18 -4.46 -28.00
C MET A 437 -11.36 -5.45 -28.05
N ARG A 438 -11.08 -6.74 -28.22
CA ARG A 438 -12.11 -7.79 -28.26
C ARG A 438 -12.78 -8.01 -26.89
N LEU A 439 -12.06 -7.79 -25.80
CA LEU A 439 -12.52 -8.03 -24.44
C LEU A 439 -13.09 -6.77 -23.73
N LEU A 440 -13.04 -5.61 -24.35
CA LEU A 440 -13.67 -4.37 -23.82
C LEU A 440 -15.19 -4.44 -23.81
N SER A 441 -15.80 -5.28 -24.67
CA SER A 441 -17.25 -5.47 -24.71
C SER A 441 -17.77 -6.05 -23.38
N LYS A 442 -19.03 -5.75 -23.04
CA LYS A 442 -19.67 -6.26 -21.82
C LYS A 442 -19.61 -7.79 -21.81
N PRO A 443 -19.21 -8.40 -20.68
CA PRO A 443 -19.19 -9.85 -20.57
C PRO A 443 -20.62 -10.38 -20.69
N GLN A 444 -20.76 -11.47 -21.43
CA GLN A 444 -22.00 -12.24 -21.47
C GLN A 444 -22.29 -12.85 -20.08
N PRO A 445 -23.54 -13.09 -19.69
CA PRO A 445 -23.84 -13.86 -18.49
C PRO A 445 -23.09 -15.19 -18.49
N ASN A 446 -22.44 -15.53 -17.36
CA ASN A 446 -21.64 -16.75 -17.16
C ASN A 446 -20.30 -16.84 -17.90
N GLN A 447 -19.83 -15.80 -18.58
CA GLN A 447 -18.47 -15.78 -19.12
C GLN A 447 -17.42 -15.69 -18.00
N LYS A 448 -16.33 -16.46 -18.17
CA LYS A 448 -15.17 -16.41 -17.27
C LYS A 448 -14.48 -15.05 -17.35
N GLN A 449 -13.93 -14.63 -16.20
CA GLN A 449 -13.02 -13.49 -16.17
C GLN A 449 -11.76 -13.80 -16.98
N VAL A 450 -11.24 -12.80 -17.67
CA VAL A 450 -9.96 -12.88 -18.37
C VAL A 450 -9.00 -11.93 -17.69
N TRP A 451 -7.90 -12.48 -17.19
CA TRP A 451 -6.82 -11.74 -16.55
C TRP A 451 -5.76 -11.38 -17.56
N PHE A 452 -5.44 -10.10 -17.67
CA PHE A 452 -4.25 -9.64 -18.39
C PHE A 452 -3.11 -9.50 -17.39
N VAL A 453 -2.07 -10.31 -17.56
CA VAL A 453 -0.88 -10.29 -16.73
C VAL A 453 0.31 -9.87 -17.59
N ILE A 454 0.73 -8.63 -17.44
CA ILE A 454 1.81 -8.01 -18.20
C ILE A 454 2.96 -7.79 -17.23
N ASP A 455 3.97 -8.66 -17.26
CA ASP A 455 5.11 -8.63 -16.32
C ASP A 455 6.00 -7.39 -16.52
N GLU A 456 6.23 -7.00 -17.79
CA GLU A 456 7.07 -5.86 -18.13
C GLU A 456 6.42 -5.01 -19.22
N LEU A 457 5.64 -4.03 -18.80
CA LEU A 457 4.89 -3.17 -19.72
C LEU A 457 5.84 -2.32 -20.60
N ALA A 458 6.97 -1.90 -20.07
CA ALA A 458 7.94 -1.07 -20.77
C ALA A 458 8.66 -1.81 -21.93
N SER A 459 8.59 -3.13 -21.99
CA SER A 459 9.19 -3.92 -23.09
C SER A 459 8.32 -3.98 -24.35
N LEU A 460 7.06 -3.54 -24.26
CA LEU A 460 6.12 -3.45 -25.38
C LEU A 460 6.21 -2.09 -26.08
N GLN A 461 5.61 -1.97 -27.26
CA GLN A 461 5.28 -0.69 -27.84
C GLN A 461 4.12 -0.05 -27.08
N ARG A 462 3.86 1.21 -27.31
CA ARG A 462 2.65 1.87 -26.80
C ARG A 462 1.42 1.07 -27.24
N LEU A 463 0.51 0.78 -26.33
CA LEU A 463 -0.73 0.07 -26.58
C LEU A 463 -1.90 1.08 -26.56
N PRO A 464 -2.46 1.50 -27.71
CA PRO A 464 -3.54 2.49 -27.75
C PRO A 464 -4.77 2.07 -26.95
N GLN A 465 -5.11 0.78 -27.01
CA GLN A 465 -6.30 0.25 -26.33
C GLN A 465 -6.08 0.01 -24.84
N LEU A 466 -4.83 -0.09 -24.38
CA LEU A 466 -4.54 -0.32 -22.95
C LEU A 466 -5.00 0.83 -22.08
N HIS A 467 -4.82 2.08 -22.54
CA HIS A 467 -5.34 3.25 -21.81
C HIS A 467 -6.87 3.15 -21.62
N THR A 468 -7.59 2.78 -22.66
CA THR A 468 -9.04 2.54 -22.60
C THR A 468 -9.35 1.36 -21.67
N ALA A 469 -8.56 0.28 -21.74
CA ALA A 469 -8.75 -0.88 -20.87
C ALA A 469 -8.58 -0.52 -19.38
N VAL A 470 -7.56 0.23 -19.02
CA VAL A 470 -7.29 0.62 -17.63
C VAL A 470 -8.40 1.53 -17.09
N THR A 471 -9.01 2.36 -17.92
CA THR A 471 -10.07 3.29 -17.52
C THR A 471 -11.48 2.65 -17.56
N GLU A 472 -11.77 1.79 -18.56
CA GLU A 472 -13.12 1.29 -18.81
C GLU A 472 -13.33 -0.19 -18.47
N ASN A 473 -12.28 -0.99 -18.35
CA ASN A 473 -12.37 -2.46 -18.17
C ASN A 473 -13.06 -2.89 -16.87
N ARG A 474 -13.28 -1.95 -15.95
CA ARG A 474 -14.14 -2.18 -14.77
C ARG A 474 -15.52 -2.69 -15.17
N LYS A 475 -16.05 -2.25 -16.32
CA LYS A 475 -17.36 -2.67 -16.85
C LYS A 475 -17.32 -4.07 -17.45
N SER A 476 -16.20 -4.45 -18.09
CA SER A 476 -15.99 -5.78 -18.70
C SER A 476 -15.54 -6.83 -17.70
N LYS A 477 -15.22 -6.44 -16.44
CA LYS A 477 -14.75 -7.30 -15.35
C LYS A 477 -13.46 -8.09 -15.68
N ASN A 478 -12.62 -7.58 -16.60
CA ASN A 478 -11.34 -8.21 -16.96
C ASN A 478 -10.20 -7.52 -16.20
N PRO A 479 -9.62 -8.16 -15.18
CA PRO A 479 -8.55 -7.57 -14.39
C PRO A 479 -7.25 -7.43 -15.19
N LEU A 480 -6.53 -6.33 -14.95
CA LEU A 480 -5.16 -6.16 -15.43
C LEU A 480 -4.19 -6.23 -14.25
N VAL A 481 -3.07 -6.89 -14.46
CA VAL A 481 -1.91 -6.92 -13.57
C VAL A 481 -0.75 -6.33 -14.37
N LEU A 482 -0.38 -5.09 -14.04
CA LEU A 482 0.62 -4.32 -14.78
C LEU A 482 1.93 -4.29 -14.00
N GLY A 483 2.95 -4.97 -14.51
CA GLY A 483 4.31 -4.97 -14.00
C GLY A 483 5.21 -4.00 -14.76
N PHE A 484 6.10 -3.30 -14.06
CA PHE A 484 7.12 -2.44 -14.63
C PHE A 484 8.24 -2.19 -13.61
N GLN A 485 9.39 -1.72 -14.08
CA GLN A 485 10.57 -1.51 -13.24
C GLN A 485 10.73 -0.05 -12.85
N GLY A 486 10.53 0.88 -13.77
CA GLY A 486 10.69 2.29 -13.55
C GLY A 486 9.57 3.13 -14.18
N LYS A 487 9.24 4.26 -13.53
CA LYS A 487 8.26 5.22 -14.05
C LYS A 487 8.76 5.91 -15.32
N SER A 488 10.04 6.27 -15.35
CA SER A 488 10.67 6.97 -16.48
C SER A 488 10.58 6.18 -17.78
N GLN A 489 10.69 4.84 -17.72
CA GLN A 489 10.54 3.98 -18.90
C GLN A 489 9.14 4.07 -19.51
N LEU A 490 8.10 4.15 -18.66
CA LEU A 490 6.73 4.31 -19.14
C LEU A 490 6.45 5.72 -19.65
N GLU A 491 7.07 6.74 -19.07
CA GLU A 491 6.96 8.12 -19.54
C GLU A 491 7.54 8.31 -20.95
N VAL A 492 8.61 7.59 -21.27
CA VAL A 492 9.18 7.59 -22.64
C VAL A 492 8.19 7.01 -23.65
N ILE A 493 7.42 5.97 -23.27
CA ILE A 493 6.51 5.27 -24.20
C ILE A 493 5.15 5.97 -24.28
N TYR A 494 4.60 6.39 -23.13
CA TYR A 494 3.23 6.89 -23.01
C TYR A 494 3.14 8.41 -22.80
N GLY A 495 4.26 9.10 -22.59
CA GLY A 495 4.29 10.52 -22.24
C GLY A 495 3.44 10.82 -21.00
N HIS A 496 2.67 11.88 -21.03
CA HIS A 496 1.77 12.27 -19.92
C HIS A 496 0.67 11.23 -19.60
N LEU A 497 0.33 10.36 -20.55
CA LEU A 497 -0.64 9.30 -20.30
C LEU A 497 -0.15 8.24 -19.33
N ALA A 498 1.17 8.11 -19.14
CA ALA A 498 1.74 7.20 -18.15
C ALA A 498 1.19 7.47 -16.74
N GLU A 499 1.14 8.74 -16.32
CA GLU A 499 0.65 9.10 -15.00
C GLU A 499 -0.86 8.82 -14.83
N VAL A 500 -1.65 9.11 -15.88
CA VAL A 500 -3.07 8.78 -15.89
C VAL A 500 -3.27 7.28 -15.74
N MET A 501 -2.55 6.46 -16.49
CA MET A 501 -2.63 4.99 -16.43
C MET A 501 -2.22 4.45 -15.06
N LEU A 502 -1.12 4.95 -14.49
CA LEU A 502 -0.60 4.54 -13.19
C LEU A 502 -1.48 4.98 -12.01
N SER A 503 -2.33 5.98 -12.20
CA SER A 503 -3.26 6.43 -11.17
C SER A 503 -4.46 5.48 -10.99
N GLN A 504 -4.88 4.79 -12.05
CA GLN A 504 -6.13 4.03 -12.09
C GLN A 504 -6.13 2.72 -11.25
N PRO A 505 -5.07 1.89 -11.24
CA PRO A 505 -5.12 0.65 -10.49
C PRO A 505 -5.39 0.86 -9.01
N ALA A 506 -6.45 0.22 -8.50
CA ALA A 506 -6.87 0.37 -7.10
C ALA A 506 -5.95 -0.37 -6.12
N THR A 507 -5.36 -1.48 -6.57
CA THR A 507 -4.39 -2.24 -5.78
C THR A 507 -2.99 -1.98 -6.32
N LYS A 508 -2.18 -1.30 -5.51
CA LYS A 508 -0.80 -0.96 -5.88
C LYS A 508 0.16 -1.70 -4.97
N ILE A 509 1.15 -2.34 -5.57
CA ILE A 509 2.20 -3.06 -4.86
C ILE A 509 3.54 -2.46 -5.28
N PHE A 510 4.28 -2.00 -4.31
CA PHE A 510 5.55 -1.33 -4.47
C PHE A 510 6.65 -2.15 -3.80
N LEU A 511 7.53 -2.70 -4.60
CA LEU A 511 8.77 -3.33 -4.17
C LEU A 511 9.89 -2.30 -4.19
N ARG A 512 11.14 -2.72 -3.92
CA ARG A 512 12.30 -1.85 -4.01
C ARG A 512 12.42 -1.26 -5.41
N THR A 513 12.69 0.03 -5.47
CA THR A 513 13.15 0.72 -6.67
C THR A 513 14.30 1.65 -6.31
N THR A 514 15.36 1.59 -7.09
CA THR A 514 16.57 2.41 -6.93
C THR A 514 16.52 3.67 -7.80
N GLU A 515 15.50 3.83 -8.64
CA GLU A 515 15.26 5.04 -9.40
C GLU A 515 14.68 6.13 -8.49
N PRO A 516 15.39 7.27 -8.21
CA PRO A 516 14.92 8.29 -7.26
C PRO A 516 13.55 8.87 -7.62
N LYS A 517 13.30 9.17 -8.91
CA LYS A 517 12.02 9.67 -9.38
C LYS A 517 10.87 8.66 -9.17
N ALA A 518 11.16 7.37 -9.32
CA ALA A 518 10.18 6.33 -9.04
C ALA A 518 9.94 6.20 -7.54
N ALA A 519 10.97 6.27 -6.70
CA ALA A 519 10.84 6.22 -5.25
C ALA A 519 10.01 7.40 -4.70
N GLU A 520 10.30 8.62 -5.17
CA GLU A 520 9.51 9.81 -4.84
C GLU A 520 8.05 9.67 -5.29
N TRP A 521 7.83 9.17 -6.52
CA TRP A 521 6.48 8.93 -7.01
C TRP A 521 5.74 7.90 -6.16
N VAL A 522 6.40 6.82 -5.74
CA VAL A 522 5.81 5.79 -4.85
C VAL A 522 5.46 6.41 -3.50
N SER A 523 6.34 7.19 -2.90
CA SER A 523 6.11 7.90 -1.64
C SER A 523 4.86 8.79 -1.74
N ASN A 524 4.77 9.58 -2.81
CA ASN A 524 3.61 10.42 -3.09
C ASN A 524 2.35 9.59 -3.40
N ALA A 525 2.46 8.46 -4.11
CA ALA A 525 1.36 7.55 -4.39
C ALA A 525 0.84 6.85 -3.13
N ILE A 526 1.71 6.48 -2.18
CA ILE A 526 1.32 5.97 -0.86
C ILE A 526 0.56 7.06 -0.12
N GLY A 527 1.08 8.29 -0.11
CA GLY A 527 0.39 9.46 0.37
C GLY A 527 0.98 10.05 1.64
N LYS A 528 0.51 11.25 1.95
CA LYS A 528 0.96 12.05 3.09
C LYS A 528 -0.03 11.93 4.25
N VAL A 529 0.50 12.00 5.46
CA VAL A 529 -0.27 11.96 6.71
C VAL A 529 -0.13 13.29 7.44
N GLU A 530 -1.23 13.73 8.03
CA GLU A 530 -1.23 14.84 8.96
C GLU A 530 -1.00 14.29 10.37
N ILE A 531 0.11 14.69 10.97
CA ILE A 531 0.54 14.26 12.32
C ILE A 531 0.56 15.45 13.25
N GLU A 532 -0.01 15.26 14.43
CA GLU A 532 0.03 16.22 15.52
C GLU A 532 1.08 15.76 16.53
N ARG A 533 2.11 16.57 16.74
CA ARG A 533 3.21 16.30 17.68
C ARG A 533 3.23 17.33 18.80
N VAL A 534 3.66 16.90 19.98
CA VAL A 534 3.93 17.81 21.10
C VAL A 534 5.31 18.41 20.94
N LYS A 535 5.37 19.73 20.76
CA LYS A 535 6.62 20.48 20.70
C LYS A 535 6.93 21.04 22.08
N GLU A 536 8.05 20.63 22.65
CA GLU A 536 8.59 21.16 23.90
C GLU A 536 9.45 22.38 23.60
N THR A 537 9.10 23.52 24.16
CA THR A 537 9.93 24.73 24.11
C THR A 537 10.45 25.01 25.51
N LYS A 538 11.77 25.02 25.69
CA LYS A 538 12.43 25.39 26.93
C LYS A 538 12.69 26.88 26.89
N PHE A 539 12.39 27.58 27.98
CA PHE A 539 12.77 28.96 28.19
C PHE A 539 13.91 28.99 29.20
N ASP A 540 15.08 29.43 28.75
CA ASP A 540 16.22 29.76 29.62
C ASP A 540 16.11 31.23 30.06
N GLY A 541 15.55 31.46 31.21
CA GLY A 541 15.43 32.78 31.84
C GLY A 541 15.33 32.62 33.35
N THR A 542 15.23 33.72 34.08
CA THR A 542 15.10 33.77 35.57
C THR A 542 13.98 32.90 36.16
N ARG A 543 13.09 32.36 35.30
CA ARG A 543 12.14 31.28 35.60
C ARG A 543 12.27 30.26 34.46
N SER A 544 13.09 29.23 34.67
CA SER A 544 13.15 28.10 33.74
C SER A 544 11.80 27.38 33.72
N GLY A 545 11.17 27.32 32.58
CA GLY A 545 9.88 26.65 32.35
C GLY A 545 9.88 25.87 31.05
N LYS A 546 9.10 24.77 30.99
CA LYS A 546 8.83 24.01 29.78
C LYS A 546 7.43 24.34 29.31
N ASN A 547 7.29 24.76 28.09
CA ASN A 547 5.99 24.94 27.44
C ASN A 547 5.77 23.84 26.42
N PHE A 548 4.57 23.24 26.44
CA PHE A 548 4.19 22.18 25.49
C PHE A 548 3.12 22.72 24.55
N THR A 549 3.39 22.71 23.26
CA THR A 549 2.44 23.11 22.22
C THR A 549 2.21 21.98 21.24
N LEU A 550 0.97 21.84 20.74
CA LEU A 550 0.66 20.92 19.67
C LEU A 550 1.04 21.56 18.33
N ASP A 551 1.87 20.88 17.58
CA ASP A 551 2.30 21.25 16.23
C ASP A 551 1.76 20.24 15.22
N ARG A 552 1.18 20.74 14.10
CA ARG A 552 0.63 19.90 13.04
C ARG A 552 1.55 19.95 11.82
N GLN A 553 1.99 18.78 11.39
CA GLN A 553 2.88 18.62 10.25
C GLN A 553 2.31 17.63 9.26
N ILE A 554 2.55 17.88 7.98
CA ILE A 554 2.20 16.95 6.89
C ILE A 554 3.49 16.28 6.44
N GLU A 555 3.56 14.98 6.61
CA GLU A 555 4.73 14.16 6.28
C GLU A 555 4.34 13.00 5.36
N PRO A 556 5.23 12.49 4.51
CA PRO A 556 4.98 11.25 3.78
C PRO A 556 4.82 10.08 4.77
N LEU A 557 3.86 9.18 4.51
CA LEU A 557 3.69 7.97 5.33
C LEU A 557 4.89 7.03 5.24
N VAL A 558 5.52 6.99 4.07
CA VAL A 558 6.73 6.23 3.76
C VAL A 558 7.66 7.16 3.00
N MET A 559 8.89 7.31 3.44
CA MET A 559 9.89 8.12 2.77
C MET A 559 10.41 7.41 1.50
N ASP A 560 10.87 8.17 0.52
CA ASP A 560 11.54 7.68 -0.68
C ASP A 560 12.76 6.81 -0.34
N SER A 561 13.59 7.23 0.59
CA SER A 561 14.73 6.46 1.10
C SER A 561 14.36 5.11 1.71
N GLU A 562 13.18 4.99 2.33
CA GLU A 562 12.68 3.69 2.81
C GLU A 562 12.30 2.75 1.67
N ILE A 563 11.85 3.30 0.54
CA ILE A 563 11.48 2.54 -0.66
C ILE A 563 12.75 2.05 -1.37
N GLU A 564 13.74 2.94 -1.51
CA GLU A 564 15.06 2.59 -2.07
C GLU A 564 15.80 1.55 -1.22
N GLY A 565 15.67 1.66 0.11
CA GLY A 565 16.28 0.76 1.08
C GLY A 565 15.50 -0.54 1.36
N LEU A 566 14.39 -0.80 0.65
CA LEU A 566 13.66 -2.07 0.83
C LEU A 566 14.55 -3.26 0.48
N THR A 567 14.55 -4.25 1.35
CA THR A 567 15.19 -5.54 1.06
C THR A 567 14.36 -6.34 0.07
N ASP A 568 15.00 -7.27 -0.64
CA ASP A 568 14.30 -8.15 -1.60
C ASP A 568 13.14 -8.89 -0.92
N ARG A 569 12.07 -9.11 -1.68
CA ARG A 569 10.84 -9.76 -1.20
C ARG A 569 10.14 -9.04 -0.07
N HIS A 570 10.36 -7.72 0.05
CA HIS A 570 9.55 -6.82 0.85
C HIS A 570 8.80 -5.88 -0.06
N ALA A 571 7.57 -5.55 0.33
CA ALA A 571 6.71 -4.69 -0.46
C ALA A 571 5.76 -3.86 0.42
N TYR A 572 5.31 -2.75 -0.14
CA TYR A 572 4.15 -2.02 0.35
C TYR A 572 2.94 -2.32 -0.54
N LEU A 573 1.84 -2.78 0.05
CA LEU A 573 0.55 -2.88 -0.62
C LEU A 573 -0.32 -1.70 -0.21
N LYS A 574 -0.83 -0.96 -1.20
CA LYS A 574 -1.80 0.10 -1.00
C LYS A 574 -3.15 -0.28 -1.60
N LEU A 575 -4.20 -0.19 -0.79
CA LEU A 575 -5.60 -0.33 -1.19
C LEU A 575 -6.42 0.79 -0.54
N GLY A 576 -6.77 1.81 -1.31
CA GLY A 576 -7.37 3.03 -0.79
C GLY A 576 -6.44 3.70 0.24
N ASN A 577 -6.94 3.95 1.44
CA ASN A 577 -6.15 4.53 2.54
C ASN A 577 -5.42 3.49 3.40
N ASN A 578 -5.58 2.20 3.11
CA ASN A 578 -4.89 1.14 3.83
C ASN A 578 -3.56 0.82 3.14
N VAL A 579 -2.47 0.93 3.87
CA VAL A 579 -1.11 0.63 3.43
C VAL A 579 -0.57 -0.48 4.32
N VAL A 580 0.04 -1.50 3.72
CA VAL A 580 0.62 -2.63 4.44
C VAL A 580 2.05 -2.84 3.99
N ARG A 581 3.00 -2.82 4.91
CA ARG A 581 4.33 -3.36 4.67
C ARG A 581 4.32 -4.84 4.96
N PHE A 582 4.78 -5.67 4.02
CA PHE A 582 4.82 -7.12 4.18
C PHE A 582 6.05 -7.72 3.50
N SER A 583 6.42 -8.90 3.96
CA SER A 583 7.44 -9.74 3.34
C SER A 583 6.83 -11.05 2.85
N PHE A 584 7.46 -11.67 1.86
CA PHE A 584 6.99 -12.91 1.28
C PHE A 584 8.16 -13.82 0.90
N ASP A 585 7.92 -15.14 0.98
CA ASP A 585 8.90 -16.14 0.62
C ASP A 585 8.96 -16.31 -0.90
N TYR A 586 10.11 -16.78 -1.39
CA TYR A 586 10.23 -17.23 -2.77
C TYR A 586 9.25 -18.37 -3.03
N LEU A 587 8.55 -18.29 -4.16
CA LEU A 587 7.63 -19.33 -4.59
C LEU A 587 8.29 -20.14 -5.70
N ASP A 588 8.79 -21.29 -5.35
CA ASP A 588 9.26 -22.27 -6.32
C ASP A 588 8.10 -23.16 -6.77
N LEU A 589 7.87 -23.20 -8.07
CA LEU A 589 6.84 -24.03 -8.69
C LEU A 589 7.52 -25.00 -9.65
N PRO A 590 7.03 -26.25 -9.73
CA PRO A 590 7.60 -27.23 -10.64
C PRO A 590 7.44 -26.78 -12.11
N HIS A 591 8.43 -27.11 -12.91
CA HIS A 591 8.38 -26.89 -14.36
C HIS A 591 7.57 -28.01 -15.02
N HIS A 592 6.53 -27.66 -15.73
CA HIS A 592 5.63 -28.60 -16.41
C HIS A 592 5.81 -28.61 -17.92
N ALA A 593 6.41 -27.56 -18.46
CA ALA A 593 6.59 -27.40 -19.90
C ALA A 593 7.97 -26.81 -20.23
N PRO A 594 8.52 -27.07 -21.42
CA PRO A 594 9.71 -26.38 -21.88
C PRO A 594 9.42 -24.89 -22.08
N GLU A 595 10.42 -24.05 -21.81
CA GLU A 595 10.32 -22.59 -22.01
C GLU A 595 10.06 -22.22 -23.47
N PHE A 596 10.73 -22.95 -24.38
CA PHE A 596 10.70 -22.71 -25.82
C PHE A 596 10.93 -24.01 -26.55
N ILE A 597 10.21 -24.21 -27.67
CA ILE A 597 10.41 -25.30 -28.61
C ILE A 597 10.70 -24.67 -29.95
N PRO A 598 11.94 -24.74 -30.46
CA PRO A 598 12.27 -24.09 -31.73
C PRO A 598 11.43 -24.64 -32.90
N ARG A 599 10.87 -23.71 -33.66
CA ARG A 599 10.22 -24.06 -34.93
C ARG A 599 11.29 -24.26 -36.01
N ASN A 600 11.11 -25.26 -36.85
CA ASN A 600 11.95 -25.42 -38.04
C ASN A 600 11.68 -24.26 -39.00
N LEU A 601 12.63 -23.34 -39.07
CA LEU A 601 12.62 -22.23 -40.02
C LEU A 601 13.29 -22.68 -41.31
N PRO A 602 12.91 -22.13 -42.49
CA PRO A 602 13.64 -22.37 -43.71
C PRO A 602 15.11 -22.01 -43.57
N GLU A 603 16.00 -22.74 -44.26
CA GLU A 603 17.45 -22.52 -44.14
C GLU A 603 17.90 -21.09 -44.43
N ASP A 604 17.17 -20.37 -45.30
CA ASP A 604 17.43 -18.95 -45.60
C ASP A 604 17.25 -17.99 -44.44
N GLU A 605 16.48 -18.37 -43.41
CA GLU A 605 16.26 -17.57 -42.19
C GLU A 605 17.13 -17.99 -41.00
N LEU A 606 17.67 -19.23 -41.05
CA LEU A 606 18.47 -19.82 -39.96
C LEU A 606 19.96 -19.53 -40.03
N SER A 607 20.50 -19.24 -41.21
CA SER A 607 21.93 -19.12 -41.37
C SER A 607 22.38 -17.72 -41.79
N TYR A 608 22.88 -16.96 -40.84
CA TYR A 608 23.86 -15.95 -41.15
C TYR A 608 25.19 -16.64 -41.44
N ASP A 609 25.35 -17.20 -42.66
CA ASP A 609 26.66 -17.60 -43.17
C ASP A 609 27.21 -16.42 -43.99
N PRO A 610 28.28 -15.78 -43.54
CA PRO A 610 28.93 -14.68 -44.29
C PRO A 610 29.34 -15.10 -45.68
N ARG A 611 29.55 -16.40 -45.94
CA ARG A 611 29.92 -16.97 -47.27
C ARG A 611 28.74 -17.01 -48.24
N THR A 612 27.49 -16.97 -47.76
CA THR A 612 26.32 -16.91 -48.65
C THR A 612 26.09 -15.50 -49.20
N LEU A 613 26.62 -14.46 -48.57
CA LEU A 613 26.60 -13.08 -49.10
C LEU A 613 27.51 -12.91 -50.32
N GLU A 614 28.60 -13.68 -50.39
CA GLU A 614 29.47 -13.64 -51.56
C GLU A 614 28.83 -14.32 -52.80
N LYS A 615 27.93 -15.30 -52.61
CA LYS A 615 27.20 -15.97 -53.71
C LYS A 615 26.02 -15.17 -54.26
N ARG A 616 25.58 -14.11 -53.58
CA ARG A 616 24.48 -13.23 -54.02
C ARG A 616 24.96 -11.98 -54.78
N LYS A 617 26.23 -11.86 -55.16
CA LYS A 617 26.62 -10.82 -56.10
C LYS A 617 25.91 -11.08 -57.45
N PRO A 618 25.14 -10.11 -57.97
CA PRO A 618 24.51 -10.29 -59.28
C PRO A 618 25.60 -10.61 -60.29
N GLN A 619 25.42 -11.66 -61.06
CA GLN A 619 26.23 -11.88 -62.25
C GLN A 619 26.05 -10.65 -63.13
N ALA A 620 27.12 -9.86 -63.23
CA ALA A 620 27.18 -8.70 -64.10
C ALA A 620 27.06 -9.19 -65.56
N GLY A 621 25.98 -8.78 -66.15
CA GLY A 621 25.83 -8.87 -67.60
C GLY A 621 26.84 -7.96 -68.24
N THR A 622 27.52 -8.58 -69.22
CA THR A 622 28.19 -8.06 -70.42
C THR A 622 28.87 -6.69 -70.37
N GLU A 623 30.15 -6.79 -70.52
CA GLU A 623 31.14 -5.70 -70.75
C GLU A 623 30.71 -4.68 -71.80
N THR A 624 30.81 -3.42 -71.49
CA THR A 624 31.10 -2.36 -72.44
C THR A 624 32.36 -1.65 -72.03
N LYS A 625 33.41 -1.78 -72.78
CA LYS A 625 34.72 -1.13 -72.62
C LYS A 625 34.60 0.40 -72.67
N SER A 626 35.09 1.11 -71.68
CA SER A 626 35.54 2.47 -71.81
C SER A 626 36.82 2.69 -70.99
N LYS A 627 37.75 3.39 -71.63
CA LYS A 627 39.18 3.63 -71.28
C LYS A 627 39.42 4.31 -69.94
N PRO A 628 40.63 4.18 -69.38
CA PRO A 628 40.99 4.69 -68.07
C PRO A 628 41.37 6.18 -68.06
N VAL A 629 40.93 6.90 -67.06
CA VAL A 629 41.48 8.22 -66.68
C VAL A 629 42.08 8.12 -65.29
N GLY A 630 43.24 8.72 -65.17
CA GLY A 630 44.32 8.56 -64.20
C GLY A 630 43.99 8.78 -62.74
N VAL A 631 44.81 8.17 -61.93
CA VAL A 631 44.97 8.23 -60.50
C VAL A 631 45.64 9.53 -60.07
N PRO A 632 45.30 10.10 -58.93
CA PRO A 632 46.34 10.52 -58.03
C PRO A 632 46.27 9.91 -56.64
N SER A 633 47.46 9.66 -56.20
CA SER A 633 48.02 9.01 -55.05
C SER A 633 47.64 9.65 -53.69
N LYS A 634 47.65 8.76 -52.68
CA LYS A 634 47.92 8.99 -51.26
C LYS A 634 46.85 9.67 -50.39
N ALA A 635 46.20 8.88 -49.57
CA ALA A 635 45.73 9.27 -48.24
C ALA A 635 46.26 8.28 -47.21
N GLN A 636 46.85 8.84 -46.18
CA GLN A 636 47.50 8.16 -45.07
C GLN A 636 46.52 7.42 -44.19
N ILE A 637 46.95 6.25 -43.74
CA ILE A 637 46.29 5.42 -42.72
C ILE A 637 46.56 6.04 -41.34
N ILE A 638 45.53 6.34 -40.62
CA ILE A 638 45.60 6.72 -39.20
C ILE A 638 45.26 5.46 -38.38
N PRO A 639 46.13 5.04 -37.45
CA PRO A 639 45.84 3.90 -36.57
C PRO A 639 44.88 4.24 -35.41
N PRO A 640 44.20 3.26 -34.81
CA PRO A 640 43.20 3.50 -33.77
C PRO A 640 43.81 3.92 -32.46
N VAL A 641 43.21 4.92 -31.82
CA VAL A 641 43.56 5.43 -30.51
C VAL A 641 43.12 4.47 -29.44
N VAL A 642 44.09 3.97 -28.68
CA VAL A 642 43.89 3.20 -27.44
C VAL A 642 43.64 4.19 -26.30
N ALA A 643 42.61 3.96 -25.51
CA ALA A 643 42.30 4.71 -24.31
C ALA A 643 43.32 4.43 -23.20
N PRO A 644 43.82 5.41 -22.47
CA PRO A 644 44.70 5.16 -21.32
C PRO A 644 43.93 5.03 -20.01
N ASN A 645 44.45 4.12 -19.23
CA ASN A 645 44.13 3.77 -17.85
C ASN A 645 44.29 4.96 -16.89
N ALA A 646 43.36 5.08 -15.96
CA ALA A 646 43.49 6.00 -14.83
C ALA A 646 44.36 5.42 -13.74
N GLN A 647 45.49 6.03 -13.44
CA GLN A 647 46.14 5.99 -12.11
C GLN A 647 47.13 7.12 -11.96
N ASN A 648 46.94 7.89 -10.86
CA ASN A 648 47.88 8.78 -10.17
C ASN A 648 48.31 10.07 -10.87
N LEU A 649 47.99 11.23 -10.25
CA LEU A 649 49.00 12.17 -9.76
C LEU A 649 48.32 13.27 -8.92
N HIS A 650 48.78 13.36 -7.69
CA HIS A 650 48.66 14.46 -6.74
C HIS A 650 49.54 15.63 -7.17
N GLU A 651 49.18 16.83 -6.64
CA GLU A 651 49.98 18.05 -6.42
C GLU A 651 50.13 19.05 -7.57
N ASN A 652 49.54 20.19 -7.35
CA ASN A 652 50.15 21.52 -7.13
C ASN A 652 49.18 22.63 -7.51
N VAL A 653 48.78 23.40 -6.50
CA VAL A 653 48.17 24.72 -6.58
C VAL A 653 49.34 25.73 -6.60
N PRO A 654 49.29 26.82 -7.37
CA PRO A 654 49.45 28.14 -6.79
C PRO A 654 48.43 29.18 -7.26
N PRO A 655 48.34 30.32 -6.52
CA PRO A 655 47.18 31.16 -6.43
C PRO A 655 47.27 32.43 -7.32
N ASP A 656 46.12 33.18 -7.26
CA ASP A 656 45.95 34.59 -7.65
C ASP A 656 45.81 34.96 -9.12
N ALA A 657 44.64 35.48 -9.43
CA ALA A 657 44.32 36.82 -10.00
C ALA A 657 42.83 36.85 -10.43
N ASP A 658 42.03 37.54 -9.65
CA ASP A 658 41.50 38.89 -9.93
C ASP A 658 40.46 39.04 -11.05
N GLU A 659 39.29 39.36 -10.63
CA GLU A 659 38.31 40.39 -11.02
C GLU A 659 37.97 40.60 -12.52
N SER A 660 36.67 40.78 -12.65
CA SER A 660 35.93 41.44 -13.72
C SER A 660 35.42 40.59 -14.86
N LEU A 661 34.09 40.37 -14.80
CA LEU A 661 33.17 40.80 -15.86
C LEU A 661 31.73 40.40 -15.47
N ARG A 662 31.03 41.40 -14.97
CA ARG A 662 29.55 41.42 -14.92
C ARG A 662 28.99 41.45 -16.35
N ALA A 663 28.00 40.66 -16.63
CA ALA A 663 27.14 40.84 -17.79
C ALA A 663 25.67 41.02 -17.32
N PRO A 664 24.84 41.75 -18.06
CA PRO A 664 23.70 42.47 -17.51
C PRO A 664 22.43 41.62 -17.48
N GLU A 665 21.64 41.87 -16.43
CA GLU A 665 20.22 41.52 -16.35
C GLU A 665 19.46 42.28 -17.45
N SER A 666 18.69 41.56 -18.26
CA SER A 666 17.69 42.12 -19.15
C SER A 666 16.28 41.96 -18.55
N GLU A 667 15.71 43.14 -18.32
CA GLU A 667 14.28 43.40 -18.15
C GLU A 667 13.39 42.57 -19.07
N ALA A 668 12.59 41.67 -18.47
CA ALA A 668 11.35 41.16 -19.05
C ALA A 668 10.49 40.48 -17.97
N ALA A 669 10.16 41.23 -16.91
CA ALA A 669 9.15 40.79 -15.93
C ALA A 669 8.44 41.98 -15.31
N LEU A 670 7.81 42.80 -16.13
CA LEU A 670 6.88 43.86 -15.69
C LEU A 670 5.95 44.21 -16.86
N ALA A 671 4.95 43.43 -17.11
CA ALA A 671 3.73 43.81 -17.84
C ALA A 671 2.71 42.64 -17.85
N MET A 672 2.00 42.45 -16.75
CA MET A 672 0.66 41.85 -16.74
C MET A 672 0.07 41.89 -15.32
N GLU A 673 -0.03 43.12 -14.82
CA GLU A 673 -0.86 43.43 -13.67
C GLU A 673 -1.54 44.75 -13.98
N GLU A 674 -2.65 44.68 -14.69
CA GLU A 674 -3.70 45.72 -14.80
C GLU A 674 -4.74 45.21 -15.81
N LEU A 675 -5.84 44.74 -15.25
CA LEU A 675 -7.20 44.81 -15.84
C LEU A 675 -8.07 43.74 -15.15
N VAL A 676 -8.67 44.11 -14.06
CA VAL A 676 -10.10 43.95 -13.76
C VAL A 676 -10.38 44.60 -12.39
N ALA A 677 -10.94 45.80 -12.44
CA ALA A 677 -11.65 46.40 -11.31
C ALA A 677 -13.17 46.13 -11.47
N PRO A 678 -13.94 46.17 -10.38
CA PRO A 678 -15.28 45.63 -10.31
C PRO A 678 -16.33 46.66 -10.74
N ALA A 679 -17.42 46.17 -11.32
CA ALA A 679 -18.65 46.95 -11.54
C ALA A 679 -19.62 46.65 -10.38
N GLU A 680 -19.97 47.71 -9.66
CA GLU A 680 -21.08 47.81 -8.73
C GLU A 680 -22.42 47.93 -9.51
N GLY A 681 -23.46 47.37 -8.87
CA GLY A 681 -24.80 48.00 -8.82
C GLY A 681 -25.88 47.46 -9.76
N ALA A 682 -26.86 46.80 -9.20
CA ALA A 682 -28.24 47.30 -9.17
C ALA A 682 -29.23 46.23 -8.69
N ASP A 683 -30.02 46.66 -7.76
CA ASP A 683 -31.27 46.20 -7.17
C ASP A 683 -32.23 45.43 -8.07
N GLY A 684 -33.08 44.61 -7.45
CA GLY A 684 -34.34 44.18 -7.96
C GLY A 684 -34.90 42.89 -7.39
N ASP A 685 -35.55 43.02 -6.26
CA ASP A 685 -36.86 42.48 -5.83
C ASP A 685 -37.36 41.07 -6.23
N ASP A 686 -37.81 40.44 -5.17
CA ASP A 686 -39.11 39.75 -4.91
C ASP A 686 -39.31 38.25 -5.27
N ASP A 687 -39.71 37.61 -4.17
CA ASP A 687 -40.74 36.58 -3.99
C ASP A 687 -40.64 35.23 -4.75
N ASN A 688 -40.32 34.18 -3.99
CA ASN A 688 -41.34 33.14 -3.78
C ASN A 688 -40.94 32.15 -2.66
N ARG A 689 -41.58 32.34 -1.52
CA ARG A 689 -41.87 31.30 -0.51
C ARG A 689 -42.95 30.38 -1.09
N ALA A 690 -42.76 29.07 -0.98
CA ALA A 690 -43.79 28.14 -0.49
C ALA A 690 -43.27 26.70 -0.56
N GLN A 691 -43.13 26.11 0.63
CA GLN A 691 -43.77 24.88 1.05
C GLN A 691 -43.49 23.61 0.24
N ILE A 692 -42.87 22.63 0.92
CA ILE A 692 -43.60 21.39 1.29
C ILE A 692 -42.85 20.72 2.45
N GLU A 693 -43.50 20.76 3.63
CA GLU A 693 -43.35 19.85 4.73
C GLU A 693 -44.02 18.48 4.44
N LYS A 694 -43.57 17.51 5.15
CA LYS A 694 -44.25 16.29 5.65
C LYS A 694 -43.95 14.96 4.98
N GLY A 695 -43.59 14.05 5.89
CA GLY A 695 -43.76 12.60 5.78
C GLY A 695 -42.64 11.81 6.45
N LEU A 696 -42.47 11.81 7.70
CA LEU A 696 -42.77 10.84 8.80
C LEU A 696 -43.14 9.43 8.33
N VAL A 697 -42.38 8.41 8.78
CA VAL A 697 -42.84 7.14 9.40
C VAL A 697 -41.59 6.29 9.79
N ILE A 698 -41.31 6.13 10.98
CA ILE A 698 -41.28 5.16 12.06
C ILE A 698 -41.49 3.68 11.65
N GLY A 699 -40.59 2.83 12.16
CA GLY A 699 -40.68 1.38 12.28
C GLY A 699 -39.29 0.79 12.31
N GLY A 700 -38.69 0.39 13.35
CA GLY A 700 -39.02 -0.48 14.48
C GLY A 700 -38.88 -1.95 14.10
N PHE A 701 -37.67 -2.52 14.22
CA PHE A 701 -37.38 -3.78 14.93
C PHE A 701 -35.84 -3.90 15.06
#